data_cc5c84d1ad04862771961b963e4c9f09
#
_entry.id   cc5c84d1ad04862771961b963e4c9f09
#
_cell.length_a   1.000
_cell.length_b   1.000
_cell.length_c   1.000
_cell.angle_alpha   90.00
_cell.angle_beta   90.00
_cell.angle_gamma   90.00
#
_symmetry.space_group_name_H-M   'P 1'
#
loop_
_entity.id
_entity.type
_entity.pdbx_description
1 polymer ?
#
loop_
_entity_poly.entity_id
_entity_poly.type
_entity_poly.pdbx_seq_one_letter_code
_entity_poly.pdbx_strand_id
1 'polypeptide(L)'
;MLGVPPLAGESEATGECCGAGGPPACGGERSDRGMLRRDESDLTLANRHTGPVCGLLAYLTDESAEVSAELVDAVSGAAHLMRHRGPDEPGTWSDADVVLGFNRLSIIDIAHSHQPLRWGPPEAPDRYVLVFNGEIYNYLELRTELTDRYGAKFATDGDGEAIIAAYHHWGTETLSRLRGMFAFALWDTVERELFCARDPFGIKPLFMATGPGGTIVGSEKKCLLDLAEVAGVDLGIDLRAVQHYTVLQYVPEPETLHRGVRRLESGSYARIRPGAVPEVTRYFVPKFAAVPFVAGREQSRYDELTAVLEDSVAKHMRADVTVGAFLSGGIDSTAIAALAMRHNPRLITFTTGFEREGFSEVDVAVASAEAIGARHVTKVVSAAEFVAALPEIVWYLDEPVADPALVPLFFIAREARKHVKVVLSGEGADELFGGYTIYREPLSLKAFDYLPRPVRRSLGKASKPLPEGMRGKSLLHRGSLTLEDRYYGNARSFSDEQLRATLPGFRQEWTHTDVTAPLYANSDGWDPVARMQHIDLFTWLRGDILVKADKMTMANSLELRVPFLDPEVFAVASRLPFDQKITRTTTKFALRRALEPIVPAHVLNRPKLGFPVPIRHWLRAGELLDWANATINASQAGELIDIAAVRLMLDEHRSGASDHSRRLWTVLIFMLWHAIFVEHTVKPQINEPHYPVQI
;
A
#
# COMPACT_ATOMS: atom_id res chain seq x y z
N MET A 1 -32.28 -42.92 11.96
CA MET A 1 -33.65 -43.18 12.41
C MET A 1 -34.32 -41.87 12.73
N LEU A 2 -35.34 -41.55 11.93
CA LEU A 2 -36.58 -40.84 12.24
C LEU A 2 -36.46 -39.40 12.74
N GLY A 3 -37.07 -38.41 12.21
CA GLY A 3 -38.09 -38.31 11.13
C GLY A 3 -38.54 -36.86 11.06
N VAL A 4 -38.73 -36.43 9.85
CA VAL A 4 -39.50 -35.23 9.46
C VAL A 4 -40.99 -35.64 9.52
N PRO A 5 -41.97 -34.78 9.73
CA PRO A 5 -42.70 -34.21 8.62
C PRO A 5 -43.41 -32.84 8.86
N PRO A 6 -44.33 -32.42 7.92
CA PRO A 6 -44.24 -31.23 7.12
C PRO A 6 -45.56 -30.40 7.13
N LEU A 7 -45.61 -29.37 6.18
CA LEU A 7 -46.78 -28.80 5.50
C LEU A 7 -47.71 -27.92 6.34
N ALA A 8 -48.37 -26.94 5.86
CA ALA A 8 -48.73 -26.34 4.57
C ALA A 8 -49.59 -25.10 4.85
N GLY A 9 -49.81 -24.29 3.84
CA GLY A 9 -51.05 -23.55 3.70
C GLY A 9 -50.97 -22.26 2.91
N GLU A 10 -51.32 -22.37 1.66
CA GLU A 10 -51.66 -21.30 0.72
C GLU A 10 -52.87 -20.47 1.17
N SER A 11 -52.96 -19.23 0.72
CA SER A 11 -54.18 -18.78 0.01
C SER A 11 -54.00 -17.41 -0.65
N GLU A 12 -54.40 -17.41 -1.91
CA GLU A 12 -54.60 -16.28 -2.84
C GLU A 12 -55.78 -15.38 -2.41
N ALA A 13 -55.75 -14.17 -2.97
CA ALA A 13 -56.89 -13.46 -3.60
C ALA A 13 -56.43 -12.03 -4.03
N THR A 14 -56.20 -11.73 -5.26
CA THR A 14 -57.08 -11.19 -6.35
C THR A 14 -57.81 -9.92 -6.03
N GLY A 15 -57.68 -8.91 -6.90
CA GLY A 15 -58.61 -7.75 -7.00
C GLY A 15 -58.05 -6.62 -7.88
N GLU A 16 -58.40 -6.72 -9.17
CA GLU A 16 -58.44 -5.68 -10.20
C GLU A 16 -59.19 -4.40 -9.77
N CYS A 17 -59.08 -3.22 -10.36
CA CYS A 17 -59.37 -2.75 -11.71
C CYS A 17 -59.22 -1.24 -11.89
N CYS A 18 -58.77 -0.84 -13.11
CA CYS A 18 -59.25 0.27 -13.98
C CYS A 18 -59.21 1.72 -13.46
N GLY A 19 -58.77 2.70 -14.24
CA GLY A 19 -59.01 3.18 -15.58
C GLY A 19 -58.34 4.51 -15.85
N ALA A 20 -57.77 4.69 -16.93
CA ALA A 20 -58.02 5.39 -18.18
C ALA A 20 -58.19 6.93 -18.16
N GLY A 21 -57.40 7.61 -19.01
CA GLY A 21 -57.70 8.96 -19.50
C GLY A 21 -56.47 9.69 -20.05
N GLY A 22 -56.24 9.64 -21.33
CA GLY A 22 -55.32 10.55 -22.06
C GLY A 22 -56.10 11.41 -23.03
N PRO A 23 -55.48 12.07 -24.04
CA PRO A 23 -55.00 13.44 -23.99
C PRO A 23 -55.89 14.39 -24.85
N PRO A 24 -55.54 15.64 -25.14
CA PRO A 24 -55.02 15.92 -26.49
C PRO A 24 -54.01 17.09 -26.60
N ALA A 25 -53.47 17.13 -27.80
CA ALA A 25 -52.41 17.93 -28.37
C ALA A 25 -52.83 19.34 -28.87
N CYS A 26 -51.79 20.00 -29.45
CA CYS A 26 -51.75 21.18 -30.36
C CYS A 26 -51.39 22.50 -29.70
N GLY A 27 -50.35 23.19 -30.04
CA GLY A 27 -49.83 23.64 -31.31
C GLY A 27 -49.30 25.08 -31.13
N GLY A 28 -48.26 25.49 -31.83
CA GLY A 28 -48.06 26.92 -32.13
C GLY A 28 -46.67 27.49 -31.89
N GLU A 29 -45.99 27.76 -32.98
CA GLU A 29 -44.73 28.49 -33.16
C GLU A 29 -44.73 29.94 -32.65
N ARG A 30 -43.58 30.45 -32.20
CA ARG A 30 -42.73 31.52 -32.83
C ARG A 30 -41.76 32.17 -31.84
N SER A 31 -40.55 32.19 -32.32
CA SER A 31 -39.45 33.18 -32.07
C SER A 31 -39.72 34.36 -31.14
N ASP A 32 -38.82 34.58 -30.15
CA ASP A 32 -38.08 35.85 -30.07
C ASP A 32 -36.81 35.75 -29.24
N ARG A 33 -35.78 36.48 -29.73
CA ARG A 33 -34.48 36.67 -29.09
C ARG A 33 -34.66 37.59 -27.86
N GLY A 34 -34.28 37.12 -26.70
CA GLY A 34 -34.18 37.93 -25.49
C GLY A 34 -32.95 37.60 -24.70
N MET A 35 -31.93 38.47 -24.80
CA MET A 35 -30.79 38.52 -23.88
C MET A 35 -31.31 38.63 -22.44
N LEU A 36 -31.11 37.59 -21.63
CA LEU A 36 -31.32 37.71 -20.18
C LEU A 36 -29.95 37.59 -19.50
N ARG A 37 -29.59 38.72 -18.86
CA ARG A 37 -28.49 38.81 -17.87
C ARG A 37 -28.74 37.73 -16.82
N ARG A 38 -27.70 36.90 -16.55
CA ARG A 38 -27.69 36.02 -15.38
C ARG A 38 -27.39 36.87 -14.16
N ASP A 39 -28.33 36.85 -13.22
CA ASP A 39 -28.18 37.36 -11.86
C ASP A 39 -27.11 36.52 -11.12
N GLU A 40 -26.15 37.24 -10.55
CA GLU A 40 -25.06 36.67 -9.74
C GLU A 40 -25.47 36.36 -8.28
N SER A 41 -26.72 36.05 -7.98
CA SER A 41 -27.21 35.91 -6.60
C SER A 41 -27.66 34.51 -6.16
N ASP A 42 -27.39 33.42 -6.94
CA ASP A 42 -27.84 32.06 -6.59
C ASP A 42 -26.73 31.01 -6.55
N LEU A 43 -25.52 31.36 -6.12
CA LEU A 43 -24.41 30.41 -5.93
C LEU A 43 -23.98 30.21 -4.45
N THR A 44 -24.94 30.35 -3.51
CA THR A 44 -24.70 30.05 -2.10
C THR A 44 -25.73 29.08 -1.55
N LEU A 45 -25.75 27.88 -2.09
CA LEU A 45 -26.35 26.71 -1.42
C LEU A 45 -25.82 25.42 -2.06
N ALA A 46 -25.06 24.76 -1.29
CA ALA A 46 -24.61 23.35 -1.41
C ALA A 46 -23.10 23.21 -1.49
N ASN A 47 -22.52 22.78 -0.46
CA ASN A 47 -21.87 21.50 -0.33
C ASN A 47 -21.16 21.42 1.03
N ARG A 48 -21.93 21.16 2.05
CA ARG A 48 -21.40 20.57 3.28
C ARG A 48 -21.31 19.08 3.03
N HIS A 49 -20.24 18.63 2.39
CA HIS A 49 -19.86 17.20 2.32
C HIS A 49 -18.51 17.05 2.99
N THR A 50 -18.55 16.42 4.12
CA THR A 50 -17.41 16.11 4.96
C THR A 50 -16.92 14.70 4.63
N GLY A 51 -15.61 14.53 4.38
CA GLY A 51 -14.96 13.27 4.49
C GLY A 51 -13.72 13.05 3.69
N PRO A 52 -12.65 12.72 4.26
CA PRO A 52 -11.28 13.09 3.95
C PRO A 52 -10.28 11.94 3.68
N VAL A 53 -9.22 12.09 2.96
CA VAL A 53 -7.83 11.57 2.97
C VAL A 53 -6.96 12.24 1.90
N CYS A 54 -5.60 12.41 2.18
CA CYS A 54 -4.76 13.35 1.45
C CYS A 54 -4.07 12.78 0.21
N GLY A 55 -3.97 13.60 -0.84
CA GLY A 55 -3.10 13.41 -1.98
C GLY A 55 -2.38 14.72 -2.29
N LEU A 56 -1.07 14.68 -2.49
CA LEU A 56 -0.26 15.83 -2.83
C LEU A 56 0.25 15.78 -4.26
N LEU A 57 0.41 16.95 -4.87
CA LEU A 57 1.03 17.16 -6.17
C LEU A 57 1.81 18.48 -6.14
N ALA A 58 3.04 18.49 -6.64
CA ALA A 58 3.83 19.69 -6.80
C ALA A 58 4.44 19.69 -8.21
N TYR A 59 4.40 20.84 -8.87
CA TYR A 59 5.10 21.09 -10.11
C TYR A 59 6.05 22.27 -9.90
N LEU A 60 7.36 22.03 -9.99
CA LEU A 60 8.40 23.04 -9.94
C LEU A 60 8.88 23.31 -11.36
N THR A 61 8.79 24.57 -11.80
CA THR A 61 9.20 24.97 -13.15
C THR A 61 10.72 24.89 -13.34
N ASP A 62 11.17 24.89 -14.59
CA ASP A 62 12.57 25.16 -14.91
C ASP A 62 12.92 26.62 -14.59
N GLU A 63 14.21 26.92 -14.37
CA GLU A 63 14.70 28.27 -14.01
C GLU A 63 14.31 29.38 -15.01
N SER A 64 14.13 29.01 -16.27
CA SER A 64 13.79 29.95 -17.37
C SER A 64 12.29 30.16 -17.57
N ALA A 65 11.44 29.42 -16.84
CA ALA A 65 9.98 29.44 -16.99
C ALA A 65 9.29 29.99 -15.74
N GLU A 66 8.24 30.79 -15.95
CA GLU A 66 7.36 31.24 -14.88
C GLU A 66 6.05 30.42 -14.91
N VAL A 67 5.41 30.28 -13.75
CA VAL A 67 4.12 29.62 -13.61
C VAL A 67 3.05 30.40 -14.36
N SER A 68 2.44 29.78 -15.38
CA SER A 68 1.31 30.34 -16.11
C SER A 68 -0.02 29.87 -15.56
N ALA A 69 -1.13 30.55 -15.91
CA ALA A 69 -2.48 30.15 -15.54
C ALA A 69 -2.82 28.75 -16.11
N GLU A 70 -2.37 28.45 -17.32
CA GLU A 70 -2.56 27.14 -17.96
C GLU A 70 -1.86 26.02 -17.19
N LEU A 71 -0.67 26.29 -16.62
CA LEU A 71 0.04 25.33 -15.78
C LEU A 71 -0.69 25.10 -14.46
N VAL A 72 -1.23 26.16 -13.84
CA VAL A 72 -2.07 26.01 -12.62
C VAL A 72 -3.30 25.16 -12.90
N ASP A 73 -3.98 25.39 -14.03
CA ASP A 73 -5.14 24.60 -14.44
C ASP A 73 -4.77 23.14 -14.73
N ALA A 74 -3.64 22.90 -15.41
CA ALA A 74 -3.14 21.55 -15.68
C ALA A 74 -2.81 20.77 -14.38
N VAL A 75 -2.10 21.40 -13.44
CA VAL A 75 -1.78 20.77 -12.14
C VAL A 75 -3.04 20.52 -11.32
N SER A 76 -4.00 21.44 -11.33
CA SER A 76 -5.29 21.25 -10.66
C SER A 76 -6.10 20.12 -11.28
N GLY A 77 -6.09 19.98 -12.62
CA GLY A 77 -6.70 18.87 -13.35
C GLY A 77 -6.07 17.53 -13.01
N ALA A 78 -4.72 17.46 -13.03
CA ALA A 78 -3.99 16.26 -12.66
C ALA A 78 -4.22 15.87 -11.19
N ALA A 79 -4.28 16.84 -10.27
CA ALA A 79 -4.62 16.57 -8.87
C ALA A 79 -6.02 15.96 -8.70
N HIS A 80 -6.97 16.29 -9.58
CA HIS A 80 -8.31 15.71 -9.56
C HIS A 80 -8.30 14.17 -9.77
N LEU A 81 -7.32 13.61 -10.52
CA LEU A 81 -7.17 12.16 -10.70
C LEU A 81 -6.95 11.39 -9.39
N MET A 82 -6.49 12.05 -8.34
CA MET A 82 -6.34 11.46 -7.00
C MET A 82 -7.37 11.96 -5.99
N ARG A 83 -8.52 12.50 -6.44
CA ARG A 83 -9.59 12.98 -5.56
C ARG A 83 -10.13 11.90 -4.61
N HIS A 84 -10.10 10.63 -5.03
CA HIS A 84 -10.44 9.49 -4.16
C HIS A 84 -9.59 9.43 -2.88
N ARG A 85 -8.37 9.98 -2.89
CA ARG A 85 -7.53 10.10 -1.69
C ARG A 85 -7.99 11.20 -0.75
N GLY A 86 -8.66 12.22 -1.25
CA GLY A 86 -9.10 13.37 -0.46
C GLY A 86 -10.32 14.04 -1.08
N PRO A 87 -11.51 13.44 -0.93
CA PRO A 87 -12.71 13.98 -1.55
C PRO A 87 -13.26 15.23 -0.88
N ASP A 88 -12.74 15.65 0.30
CA ASP A 88 -13.34 16.71 1.10
C ASP A 88 -13.08 18.10 0.56
N GLU A 89 -11.80 18.40 0.26
CA GLU A 89 -11.36 19.75 -0.04
C GLU A 89 -10.19 19.72 -1.01
N PRO A 90 -10.35 20.18 -2.26
CA PRO A 90 -9.25 20.45 -3.14
C PRO A 90 -8.58 21.76 -2.72
N GLY A 91 -7.26 21.82 -2.79
CA GLY A 91 -6.47 23.02 -2.55
C GLY A 91 -5.44 23.24 -3.64
N THR A 92 -5.24 24.47 -4.06
CA THR A 92 -4.18 24.86 -4.99
C THR A 92 -3.53 26.14 -4.51
N TRP A 93 -2.21 26.20 -4.56
CA TRP A 93 -1.42 27.41 -4.29
C TRP A 93 -0.27 27.47 -5.28
N SER A 94 0.12 28.68 -5.69
CA SER A 94 1.24 28.89 -6.60
C SER A 94 1.94 30.21 -6.33
N ASP A 95 3.22 30.27 -6.72
CA ASP A 95 3.98 31.48 -6.92
C ASP A 95 4.64 31.48 -8.31
N ALA A 96 5.72 32.23 -8.50
CA ALA A 96 6.40 32.30 -9.79
C ALA A 96 7.09 30.99 -10.22
N ASP A 97 7.45 30.14 -9.28
CA ASP A 97 8.30 28.95 -9.51
C ASP A 97 7.56 27.61 -9.35
N VAL A 98 6.53 27.59 -8.51
CA VAL A 98 5.91 26.30 -8.12
C VAL A 98 4.38 26.36 -8.11
N VAL A 99 3.75 25.25 -8.48
CA VAL A 99 2.31 25.00 -8.25
C VAL A 99 2.18 23.81 -7.30
N LEU A 100 1.46 23.99 -6.21
CA LEU A 100 1.13 22.97 -5.23
C LEU A 100 -0.36 22.63 -5.33
N GLY A 101 -0.68 21.40 -5.67
CA GLY A 101 -2.03 20.85 -5.71
C GLY A 101 -2.25 19.88 -4.56
N PHE A 102 -3.45 19.88 -3.99
CA PHE A 102 -3.77 19.05 -2.84
C PHE A 102 -5.24 18.60 -2.86
N ASN A 103 -5.46 17.38 -2.39
CA ASN A 103 -6.79 16.91 -2.01
C ASN A 103 -6.72 16.51 -0.54
N ARG A 104 -7.57 17.08 0.29
CA ARG A 104 -7.53 16.93 1.75
C ARG A 104 -8.37 15.78 2.28
N LEU A 105 -7.81 15.04 3.25
CA LEU A 105 -8.49 14.18 4.21
C LEU A 105 -8.36 14.81 5.61
N SER A 106 -9.46 15.26 6.21
CA SER A 106 -9.46 15.84 7.56
C SER A 106 -9.62 14.74 8.61
N ILE A 107 -8.55 14.40 9.30
CA ILE A 107 -8.53 13.45 10.41
C ILE A 107 -8.22 14.15 11.71
N ILE A 108 -7.28 15.09 11.68
CA ILE A 108 -6.90 15.93 12.82
C ILE A 108 -7.17 17.38 12.45
N ASP A 109 -7.75 18.15 13.38
CA ASP A 109 -8.16 19.54 13.25
C ASP A 109 -8.98 19.80 11.95
N ILE A 110 -10.15 19.20 11.94
CA ILE A 110 -11.04 19.18 10.77
C ILE A 110 -11.34 20.61 10.27
N ALA A 111 -11.48 21.55 11.18
CA ALA A 111 -11.97 22.89 10.87
C ALA A 111 -10.89 23.88 10.40
N HIS A 112 -9.61 23.69 10.73
CA HIS A 112 -8.59 24.73 10.55
C HIS A 112 -7.35 24.28 9.78
N SER A 113 -7.00 23.00 9.76
CA SER A 113 -5.77 22.51 9.08
C SER A 113 -5.97 22.36 7.56
N HIS A 114 -6.37 23.46 6.89
CA HIS A 114 -6.50 23.50 5.43
C HIS A 114 -5.14 23.43 4.75
N GLN A 115 -5.06 22.77 3.59
CA GLN A 115 -3.83 22.66 2.80
C GLN A 115 -4.07 23.17 1.36
N PRO A 116 -3.06 23.77 0.71
CA PRO A 116 -1.67 23.97 1.14
C PRO A 116 -1.55 24.87 2.38
N LEU A 117 -0.78 24.40 3.40
CA LEU A 117 -0.64 25.04 4.71
C LEU A 117 0.52 26.04 4.71
N ARG A 118 0.31 27.25 5.18
CA ARG A 118 1.35 28.29 5.27
C ARG A 118 1.77 28.51 6.72
N TRP A 119 3.06 28.67 6.93
CA TRP A 119 3.63 29.01 8.23
C TRP A 119 5.00 29.65 8.07
N GLY A 120 5.41 30.47 9.04
CA GLY A 120 6.76 31.01 9.12
C GLY A 120 7.00 31.74 10.43
N PRO A 121 8.27 32.17 10.68
CA PRO A 121 8.60 32.97 11.84
C PRO A 121 7.96 34.35 11.74
N PRO A 122 7.85 35.12 12.84
CA PRO A 122 7.18 36.41 12.87
C PRO A 122 7.65 37.43 11.83
N GLU A 123 8.92 37.35 11.43
CA GLU A 123 9.54 38.20 10.42
C GLU A 123 9.22 37.80 8.96
N ALA A 124 8.76 36.56 8.77
CA ALA A 124 8.37 36.02 7.47
C ALA A 124 7.22 34.99 7.65
N PRO A 125 5.99 35.42 7.99
CA PRO A 125 4.91 34.51 8.43
C PRO A 125 4.43 33.51 7.40
N ASP A 126 4.64 33.78 6.10
CA ASP A 126 4.24 32.91 4.98
C ASP A 126 5.47 32.32 4.24
N ARG A 127 6.63 32.20 4.92
CA ARG A 127 7.86 31.69 4.30
C ARG A 127 7.70 30.30 3.73
N TYR A 128 7.00 29.42 4.41
CA TYR A 128 6.86 28.02 4.04
C TYR A 128 5.45 27.68 3.62
N VAL A 129 5.33 26.87 2.58
CA VAL A 129 4.06 26.32 2.10
C VAL A 129 4.17 24.81 2.00
N LEU A 130 3.30 24.07 2.72
CA LEU A 130 3.33 22.61 2.86
C LEU A 130 2.12 21.97 2.20
N VAL A 131 2.35 20.90 1.45
CA VAL A 131 1.38 19.86 1.12
C VAL A 131 1.85 18.53 1.68
N PHE A 132 0.99 17.86 2.45
CA PHE A 132 1.35 16.74 3.30
C PHE A 132 0.31 15.63 3.24
N ASN A 133 0.74 14.42 2.89
CA ASN A 133 -0.04 13.18 2.90
C ASN A 133 0.50 12.27 4.00
N GLY A 134 -0.25 12.14 5.08
CA GLY A 134 0.15 11.30 6.22
C GLY A 134 -0.34 11.82 7.56
N GLU A 135 0.28 11.32 8.63
CA GLU A 135 0.03 11.68 10.03
C GLU A 135 1.33 11.66 10.83
N ILE A 136 1.54 12.69 11.65
CA ILE A 136 2.65 12.77 12.60
C ILE A 136 2.12 12.50 14.01
N TYR A 137 2.24 11.27 14.46
CA TYR A 137 1.64 10.80 15.71
C TYR A 137 2.17 11.46 16.98
N ASN A 138 3.39 11.99 16.97
CA ASN A 138 4.00 12.71 18.09
C ASN A 138 3.93 14.23 17.96
N TYR A 139 2.99 14.75 17.14
CA TYR A 139 2.88 16.19 16.88
C TYR A 139 2.64 17.02 18.15
N LEU A 140 1.90 16.51 19.14
CA LEU A 140 1.64 17.21 20.39
C LEU A 140 2.92 17.46 21.20
N GLU A 141 3.77 16.43 21.29
CA GLU A 141 5.06 16.49 21.94
C GLU A 141 6.01 17.46 21.22
N LEU A 142 6.03 17.42 19.87
CA LEU A 142 6.83 18.34 19.06
C LEU A 142 6.36 19.78 19.20
N ARG A 143 5.07 20.05 19.15
CA ARG A 143 4.49 21.40 19.36
C ARG A 143 4.86 21.97 20.72
N THR A 144 4.79 21.16 21.76
CA THR A 144 5.19 21.56 23.12
C THR A 144 6.68 21.95 23.15
N GLU A 145 7.58 21.11 22.61
CA GLU A 145 9.01 21.40 22.57
C GLU A 145 9.32 22.66 21.75
N LEU A 146 8.66 22.82 20.58
CA LEU A 146 8.86 23.97 19.69
C LEU A 146 8.37 25.27 20.34
N THR A 147 7.25 25.24 21.05
CA THR A 147 6.74 26.40 21.80
C THR A 147 7.68 26.77 22.95
N ASP A 148 8.05 25.79 23.78
CA ASP A 148 8.82 26.04 25.02
C ASP A 148 10.25 26.49 24.73
N ARG A 149 10.91 25.92 23.71
CA ARG A 149 12.31 26.21 23.40
C ARG A 149 12.54 27.34 22.43
N TYR A 150 11.62 27.50 21.48
CA TYR A 150 11.82 28.42 20.34
C TYR A 150 10.73 29.49 20.24
N GLY A 151 9.68 29.40 21.06
CA GLY A 151 8.56 30.35 21.03
C GLY A 151 7.69 30.22 19.79
N ALA A 152 7.70 29.05 19.12
CA ALA A 152 6.90 28.79 17.95
C ALA A 152 5.42 28.99 18.23
N LYS A 153 4.70 29.67 17.33
CA LYS A 153 3.28 29.91 17.42
C LYS A 153 2.57 29.10 16.35
N PHE A 154 1.45 28.52 16.70
CA PHE A 154 0.63 27.69 15.83
C PHE A 154 -0.76 28.32 15.66
N ALA A 155 -1.27 28.35 14.46
CA ALA A 155 -2.61 28.87 14.13
C ALA A 155 -3.65 27.75 14.10
N THR A 156 -3.23 26.50 13.90
CA THR A 156 -4.07 25.31 13.83
C THR A 156 -3.76 24.38 15.00
N ASP A 157 -4.61 23.36 15.23
CA ASP A 157 -4.34 22.28 16.18
C ASP A 157 -3.82 21.00 15.51
N GLY A 158 -3.58 21.06 14.18
CA GLY A 158 -3.13 19.94 13.37
C GLY A 158 -1.63 19.65 13.50
N ASP A 159 -1.23 18.58 12.84
CA ASP A 159 0.14 18.07 12.83
C ASP A 159 1.04 18.71 11.74
N GLY A 160 0.44 19.24 10.67
CA GLY A 160 1.18 19.83 9.56
C GLY A 160 2.04 21.04 9.96
N GLU A 161 1.54 21.96 10.78
CA GLU A 161 2.35 23.10 11.28
C GLU A 161 3.55 22.63 12.12
N ALA A 162 3.43 21.51 12.82
CA ALA A 162 4.55 20.95 13.59
C ALA A 162 5.69 20.50 12.65
N ILE A 163 5.39 19.99 11.45
CA ILE A 163 6.41 19.66 10.43
C ILE A 163 7.17 20.94 10.02
N ILE A 164 6.44 22.01 9.68
CA ILE A 164 7.03 23.23 9.16
C ILE A 164 7.89 23.91 10.23
N ALA A 165 7.35 24.09 11.43
CA ALA A 165 8.07 24.70 12.54
C ALA A 165 9.31 23.88 12.94
N ALA A 166 9.21 22.55 12.95
CA ALA A 166 10.33 21.68 13.18
C ALA A 166 11.42 21.84 12.11
N TYR A 167 11.04 21.86 10.82
CA TYR A 167 11.98 22.08 9.73
C TYR A 167 12.66 23.43 9.81
N HIS A 168 11.92 24.49 10.15
CA HIS A 168 12.49 25.83 10.36
C HIS A 168 13.61 25.83 11.41
N HIS A 169 13.42 25.13 12.54
CA HIS A 169 14.38 25.17 13.66
C HIS A 169 15.46 24.09 13.58
N TRP A 170 15.19 22.93 12.98
CA TRP A 170 16.11 21.78 12.97
C TRP A 170 16.55 21.36 11.58
N GLY A 171 16.03 21.99 10.53
CA GLY A 171 16.35 21.59 9.14
C GLY A 171 16.01 20.12 8.89
N THR A 172 16.91 19.40 8.23
CA THR A 172 16.74 17.98 7.91
C THR A 172 16.73 17.05 9.11
N GLU A 173 17.24 17.48 10.30
CA GLU A 173 17.19 16.69 11.53
C GLU A 173 15.75 16.44 12.00
N THR A 174 14.81 17.28 11.58
CA THR A 174 13.37 17.06 11.79
C THR A 174 12.95 15.65 11.46
N LEU A 175 13.39 15.11 10.33
CA LEU A 175 12.97 13.79 9.84
C LEU A 175 13.26 12.65 10.81
N SER A 176 14.34 12.76 11.60
CA SER A 176 14.68 11.78 12.64
C SER A 176 13.85 11.89 13.93
N ARG A 177 13.10 13.01 14.08
CA ARG A 177 12.24 13.28 15.25
C ARG A 177 10.77 12.99 14.98
N LEU A 178 10.38 12.87 13.72
CA LEU A 178 9.00 12.56 13.35
C LEU A 178 8.70 11.08 13.63
N ARG A 179 7.65 10.81 14.40
CA ARG A 179 7.01 9.50 14.51
C ARG A 179 5.71 9.59 13.72
N GLY A 180 5.67 8.95 12.57
CA GLY A 180 4.52 9.06 11.67
C GLY A 180 4.69 8.26 10.39
N MET A 181 3.67 8.32 9.58
CA MET A 181 3.67 7.91 8.18
C MET A 181 3.48 9.15 7.33
N PHE A 182 4.38 9.42 6.41
CA PHE A 182 4.34 10.69 5.69
C PHE A 182 5.00 10.66 4.32
N ALA A 183 4.41 11.45 3.43
CA ALA A 183 5.04 12.02 2.27
C ALA A 183 4.64 13.49 2.22
N PHE A 184 5.59 14.40 2.06
CA PHE A 184 5.29 15.82 1.97
C PHE A 184 6.20 16.56 0.98
N ALA A 185 5.71 17.69 0.50
CA ALA A 185 6.47 18.66 -0.24
C ALA A 185 6.31 20.02 0.45
N LEU A 186 7.42 20.60 0.86
CA LEU A 186 7.54 21.86 1.57
C LEU A 186 8.31 22.87 0.69
N TRP A 187 7.65 23.94 0.29
CA TRP A 187 8.25 25.01 -0.47
C TRP A 187 8.76 26.12 0.46
N ASP A 188 10.03 26.47 0.37
CA ASP A 188 10.62 27.64 1.01
C ASP A 188 10.66 28.80 -0.01
N THR A 189 9.78 29.78 0.17
CA THR A 189 9.66 30.94 -0.74
C THR A 189 10.90 31.84 -0.74
N VAL A 190 11.72 31.80 0.29
CA VAL A 190 12.94 32.62 0.44
C VAL A 190 14.13 31.93 -0.24
N GLU A 191 14.34 30.66 0.04
CA GLU A 191 15.44 29.88 -0.56
C GLU A 191 15.11 29.37 -1.96
N ARG A 192 13.84 29.47 -2.41
CA ARG A 192 13.32 28.92 -3.66
C ARG A 192 13.67 27.43 -3.80
N GLU A 193 13.41 26.68 -2.75
CA GLU A 193 13.73 25.26 -2.65
C GLU A 193 12.49 24.45 -2.26
N LEU A 194 12.19 23.41 -3.04
CA LEU A 194 11.17 22.41 -2.72
C LEU A 194 11.85 21.25 -1.97
N PHE A 195 11.52 21.11 -0.69
CA PHE A 195 11.98 20.02 0.16
C PHE A 195 10.91 18.93 0.23
N CYS A 196 11.21 17.75 -0.31
CA CYS A 196 10.31 16.61 -0.33
C CYS A 196 10.86 15.50 0.56
N ALA A 197 10.02 14.88 1.39
CA ALA A 197 10.45 13.78 2.25
C ALA A 197 9.42 12.66 2.30
N ARG A 198 9.91 11.43 2.53
CA ARG A 198 9.10 10.22 2.65
C ARG A 198 9.49 9.44 3.91
N ASP A 199 8.51 8.88 4.60
CA ASP A 199 8.67 8.20 5.89
C ASP A 199 9.69 7.05 5.87
N PRO A 200 10.20 6.61 7.05
CA PRO A 200 11.25 5.60 7.18
C PRO A 200 10.99 4.28 6.44
N PHE A 201 9.73 3.84 6.39
CA PHE A 201 9.36 2.56 5.81
C PHE A 201 8.68 2.67 4.44
N GLY A 202 8.33 3.90 4.00
CA GLY A 202 7.63 4.17 2.75
C GLY A 202 6.15 3.80 2.79
N ILE A 203 5.51 4.02 3.94
CA ILE A 203 4.08 3.77 4.15
C ILE A 203 3.25 4.64 3.19
N LYS A 204 3.63 5.94 3.08
CA LYS A 204 2.99 6.84 2.11
C LYS A 204 3.79 6.89 0.80
N PRO A 205 3.11 6.86 -0.35
CA PRO A 205 3.77 6.92 -1.66
C PRO A 205 4.24 8.34 -2.01
N LEU A 206 5.37 8.43 -2.71
CA LEU A 206 5.85 9.66 -3.32
C LEU A 206 6.61 9.35 -4.61
N PHE A 207 6.08 9.81 -5.74
CA PHE A 207 6.67 9.69 -7.06
C PHE A 207 7.31 11.01 -7.48
N MET A 208 8.29 10.93 -8.36
CA MET A 208 9.03 12.06 -8.88
C MET A 208 9.37 11.85 -10.37
N ALA A 209 9.21 12.90 -11.17
CA ALA A 209 9.58 12.90 -12.58
C ALA A 209 10.22 14.25 -12.92
N THR A 210 11.34 14.24 -13.65
CA THR A 210 12.05 15.46 -14.05
C THR A 210 12.27 15.44 -15.56
N GLY A 211 11.94 16.54 -16.19
CA GLY A 211 12.16 16.81 -17.60
C GLY A 211 12.61 18.25 -17.84
N PRO A 212 12.85 18.63 -19.11
CA PRO A 212 13.26 19.99 -19.47
C PRO A 212 12.29 21.10 -19.04
N GLY A 213 10.99 20.78 -18.88
CA GLY A 213 9.97 21.76 -18.47
C GLY A 213 9.84 21.90 -16.95
N GLY A 214 10.49 21.03 -16.16
CA GLY A 214 10.45 21.11 -14.70
C GLY A 214 10.41 19.75 -14.01
N THR A 215 10.16 19.78 -12.71
CA THR A 215 10.06 18.58 -11.86
C THR A 215 8.66 18.44 -11.27
N ILE A 216 8.09 17.25 -11.38
CA ILE A 216 6.79 16.88 -10.83
C ILE A 216 7.02 15.95 -9.65
N VAL A 217 6.32 16.19 -8.53
CA VAL A 217 6.33 15.31 -7.34
C VAL A 217 4.88 15.04 -6.92
N GLY A 218 4.51 13.79 -6.65
CA GLY A 218 3.12 13.49 -6.28
C GLY A 218 2.90 12.14 -5.64
N SER A 219 1.77 12.01 -4.96
CA SER A 219 1.36 10.78 -4.27
C SER A 219 0.96 9.65 -5.23
N GLU A 220 0.50 9.98 -6.45
CA GLU A 220 0.02 9.01 -7.41
C GLU A 220 0.68 9.19 -8.78
N LYS A 221 1.19 8.08 -9.34
CA LYS A 221 1.93 8.12 -10.60
C LYS A 221 1.07 8.64 -11.75
N LYS A 222 -0.23 8.31 -11.81
CA LYS A 222 -1.13 8.78 -12.88
C LYS A 222 -1.21 10.31 -12.98
N CYS A 223 -1.04 11.04 -11.86
CA CYS A 223 -0.97 12.50 -11.90
C CYS A 223 0.31 13.00 -12.60
N LEU A 224 1.43 12.28 -12.42
CA LEU A 224 2.68 12.59 -13.10
C LEU A 224 2.62 12.25 -14.58
N LEU A 225 1.94 11.14 -14.94
CA LEU A 225 1.73 10.75 -16.34
C LEU A 225 0.91 11.80 -17.10
N ASP A 226 -0.10 12.39 -16.45
CA ASP A 226 -0.96 13.44 -17.02
C ASP A 226 -0.17 14.72 -17.32
N LEU A 227 0.82 15.07 -16.49
CA LEU A 227 1.68 16.25 -16.63
C LEU A 227 2.98 15.97 -17.40
N ALA A 228 3.21 14.73 -17.84
CA ALA A 228 4.49 14.33 -18.42
C ALA A 228 4.84 15.08 -19.70
N GLU A 229 3.86 15.39 -20.55
CA GLU A 229 4.05 16.15 -21.78
C GLU A 229 4.50 17.59 -21.47
N VAL A 230 3.86 18.24 -20.49
CA VAL A 230 4.20 19.60 -20.04
C VAL A 230 5.62 19.68 -19.51
N ALA A 231 6.03 18.66 -18.73
CA ALA A 231 7.38 18.60 -18.17
C ALA A 231 8.43 18.03 -19.13
N GLY A 232 8.04 17.47 -20.26
CA GLY A 232 8.94 16.84 -21.22
C GLY A 232 9.54 15.52 -20.70
N VAL A 233 8.77 14.73 -19.94
CA VAL A 233 9.20 13.47 -19.32
C VAL A 233 9.05 12.30 -20.29
N ASP A 234 10.07 11.43 -20.38
CA ASP A 234 10.02 10.19 -21.17
C ASP A 234 9.15 9.11 -20.47
N LEU A 235 8.01 8.80 -21.06
CA LEU A 235 7.10 7.76 -20.61
C LEU A 235 7.33 6.39 -21.27
N GLY A 236 8.44 6.17 -21.97
CA GLY A 236 8.78 4.87 -22.55
C GLY A 236 8.88 3.78 -21.48
N ILE A 237 8.48 2.55 -21.83
CA ILE A 237 8.51 1.41 -20.92
C ILE A 237 9.96 0.99 -20.60
N ASP A 238 10.25 0.78 -19.33
CA ASP A 238 11.52 0.24 -18.85
C ASP A 238 11.48 -1.30 -18.86
N LEU A 239 12.20 -1.90 -19.83
CA LEU A 239 12.25 -3.36 -19.98
C LEU A 239 12.90 -4.07 -18.78
N ARG A 240 13.83 -3.42 -18.08
CA ARG A 240 14.44 -3.95 -16.86
C ARG A 240 13.41 -4.01 -15.73
N ALA A 241 12.63 -2.96 -15.58
CA ALA A 241 11.52 -2.92 -14.61
C ALA A 241 10.45 -3.98 -14.93
N VAL A 242 10.13 -4.23 -16.22
CA VAL A 242 9.23 -5.32 -16.65
C VAL A 242 9.78 -6.68 -16.22
N GLN A 243 11.08 -6.93 -16.44
CA GLN A 243 11.70 -8.19 -16.02
C GLN A 243 11.71 -8.35 -14.50
N HIS A 244 12.03 -7.30 -13.73
CA HIS A 244 11.98 -7.33 -12.27
C HIS A 244 10.56 -7.55 -11.75
N TYR A 245 9.56 -6.86 -12.31
CA TYR A 245 8.15 -7.09 -12.01
C TYR A 245 7.74 -8.55 -12.21
N THR A 246 8.12 -9.15 -13.34
CA THR A 246 7.77 -10.53 -13.68
C THR A 246 8.35 -11.52 -12.66
N VAL A 247 9.52 -11.25 -12.10
CA VAL A 247 10.14 -12.08 -11.05
C VAL A 247 9.50 -11.83 -9.69
N LEU A 248 9.35 -10.56 -9.31
CA LEU A 248 9.04 -10.13 -7.94
C LEU A 248 7.55 -9.87 -7.69
N GLN A 249 6.73 -9.81 -8.75
CA GLN A 249 5.30 -9.45 -8.74
C GLN A 249 5.02 -7.96 -8.46
N TYR A 250 6.03 -7.14 -8.35
CA TYR A 250 6.01 -5.68 -8.22
C TYR A 250 7.31 -5.11 -8.81
N VAL A 251 7.32 -3.81 -9.11
CA VAL A 251 8.54 -3.10 -9.48
C VAL A 251 9.24 -2.60 -8.21
N PRO A 252 10.50 -2.99 -7.94
CA PRO A 252 11.21 -2.54 -6.75
C PRO A 252 11.58 -1.05 -6.81
N GLU A 253 11.61 -0.38 -5.64
CA GLU A 253 12.09 1.00 -5.52
C GLU A 253 13.58 1.11 -5.96
N PRO A 254 13.96 2.23 -6.56
CA PRO A 254 13.17 3.43 -6.87
C PRO A 254 12.46 3.39 -8.23
N GLU A 255 12.60 2.33 -9.00
CA GLU A 255 12.14 2.27 -10.39
C GLU A 255 10.62 2.15 -10.50
N THR A 256 10.09 2.51 -11.68
CA THR A 256 8.72 2.24 -12.12
C THR A 256 8.75 1.63 -13.53
N LEU A 257 7.59 1.22 -14.06
CA LEU A 257 7.51 0.74 -15.45
C LEU A 257 7.74 1.85 -16.50
N HIS A 258 7.68 3.13 -16.13
CA HIS A 258 7.98 4.26 -17.01
C HIS A 258 9.37 4.82 -16.72
N ARG A 259 10.25 4.91 -17.72
CA ARG A 259 11.67 5.34 -17.57
C ARG A 259 11.84 6.67 -16.87
N GLY A 260 11.00 7.66 -17.19
CA GLY A 260 11.11 9.00 -16.65
C GLY A 260 10.48 9.22 -15.28
N VAL A 261 9.84 8.20 -14.69
CA VAL A 261 9.15 8.30 -13.39
C VAL A 261 9.80 7.39 -12.36
N ARG A 262 10.15 7.94 -11.21
CA ARG A 262 10.77 7.18 -10.11
C ARG A 262 10.01 7.39 -8.80
N ARG A 263 10.16 6.47 -7.86
CA ARG A 263 9.73 6.68 -6.47
C ARG A 263 10.85 7.36 -5.69
N LEU A 264 10.51 8.34 -4.86
CA LEU A 264 11.45 8.74 -3.81
C LEU A 264 11.59 7.56 -2.84
N GLU A 265 12.82 7.08 -2.65
CA GLU A 265 13.06 5.90 -1.81
C GLU A 265 12.59 6.14 -0.37
N SER A 266 12.12 5.08 0.27
CA SER A 266 11.70 5.11 1.68
C SER A 266 12.83 5.56 2.60
N GLY A 267 12.52 6.41 3.59
CA GLY A 267 13.52 6.98 4.49
C GLY A 267 14.48 7.95 3.79
N SER A 268 14.02 8.65 2.74
CA SER A 268 14.81 9.61 1.98
C SER A 268 14.09 10.96 1.87
N TYR A 269 14.85 11.99 1.58
CA TYR A 269 14.37 13.30 1.18
C TYR A 269 15.05 13.77 -0.11
N ALA A 270 14.41 14.69 -0.81
CA ALA A 270 14.95 15.38 -1.97
C ALA A 270 14.92 16.89 -1.75
N ARG A 271 15.97 17.59 -2.17
CA ARG A 271 16.02 19.05 -2.35
C ARG A 271 15.99 19.36 -3.82
N ILE A 272 15.08 20.24 -4.22
CA ILE A 272 14.84 20.52 -5.62
C ILE A 272 14.76 22.04 -5.79
N ARG A 273 15.60 22.60 -6.66
CA ARG A 273 15.56 24.00 -7.04
C ARG A 273 15.14 24.14 -8.49
N PRO A 274 14.55 25.26 -8.91
CA PRO A 274 14.23 25.50 -10.31
C PRO A 274 15.42 25.20 -11.22
N GLY A 275 15.21 24.41 -12.28
CA GLY A 275 16.23 24.03 -13.25
C GLY A 275 17.33 23.07 -12.76
N ALA A 276 17.33 22.67 -11.51
CA ALA A 276 18.33 21.76 -10.94
C ALA A 276 17.86 20.29 -10.91
N VAL A 277 18.83 19.38 -10.99
CA VAL A 277 18.57 17.96 -10.77
C VAL A 277 18.27 17.74 -9.28
N PRO A 278 17.22 16.99 -8.91
CA PRO A 278 16.89 16.69 -7.52
C PRO A 278 18.05 16.03 -6.75
N GLU A 279 18.42 16.61 -5.61
CA GLU A 279 19.42 16.05 -4.70
C GLU A 279 18.76 15.13 -3.67
N VAL A 280 18.90 13.81 -3.86
CA VAL A 280 18.29 12.80 -2.98
C VAL A 280 19.26 12.34 -1.90
N THR A 281 18.82 12.37 -0.64
CA THR A 281 19.58 11.90 0.52
C THR A 281 18.77 10.95 1.35
N ARG A 282 19.37 9.80 1.75
CA ARG A 282 18.73 8.85 2.66
C ARG A 282 19.04 9.23 4.10
N TYR A 283 18.01 9.48 4.91
CA TYR A 283 18.14 9.82 6.33
C TYR A 283 17.89 8.64 7.26
N PHE A 284 17.20 7.58 6.80
CA PHE A 284 16.91 6.40 7.60
C PHE A 284 17.24 5.11 6.85
N VAL A 285 17.97 4.22 7.53
CA VAL A 285 18.28 2.86 7.05
C VAL A 285 17.99 1.89 8.19
N PRO A 286 17.00 0.99 8.05
CA PRO A 286 16.72 -0.02 9.07
C PRO A 286 17.90 -0.98 9.22
N LYS A 287 18.41 -1.11 10.46
CA LYS A 287 19.53 -2.00 10.80
C LYS A 287 19.12 -2.94 11.94
N PHE A 288 19.38 -4.23 11.76
CA PHE A 288 19.22 -5.21 12.83
C PHE A 288 20.52 -5.33 13.62
N ALA A 289 20.43 -5.11 14.92
CA ALA A 289 21.55 -5.13 15.87
C ALA A 289 21.18 -6.02 17.07
N ALA A 290 21.11 -7.33 16.84
CA ALA A 290 20.68 -8.30 17.84
C ALA A 290 21.48 -8.21 19.13
N VAL A 291 20.76 -8.13 20.26
CA VAL A 291 21.32 -8.14 21.61
C VAL A 291 20.90 -9.43 22.31
N PRO A 292 21.84 -10.28 22.73
CA PRO A 292 21.51 -11.54 23.41
C PRO A 292 20.63 -11.29 24.66
N PHE A 293 19.66 -12.16 24.89
CA PHE A 293 18.90 -12.14 26.12
C PHE A 293 19.75 -12.64 27.28
N VAL A 294 19.65 -11.97 28.43
CA VAL A 294 20.30 -12.38 29.67
C VAL A 294 19.40 -13.41 30.34
N ALA A 295 19.94 -14.59 30.64
CA ALA A 295 19.20 -15.66 31.30
C ALA A 295 18.56 -15.16 32.62
N GLY A 296 17.25 -15.42 32.77
CA GLY A 296 16.46 -14.96 33.92
C GLY A 296 15.98 -13.50 33.83
N ARG A 297 16.24 -12.80 32.71
CA ARG A 297 15.73 -11.43 32.46
C ARG A 297 14.90 -11.33 31.19
N GLU A 298 14.46 -12.46 30.63
CA GLU A 298 13.69 -12.51 29.40
C GLU A 298 12.37 -11.72 29.54
N GLN A 299 11.71 -11.81 30.70
CA GLN A 299 10.43 -11.14 30.95
C GLN A 299 10.55 -9.61 30.79
N SER A 300 11.61 -9.00 31.26
CA SER A 300 11.83 -7.54 31.09
C SER A 300 11.88 -7.11 29.62
N ARG A 301 12.34 -7.99 28.72
CA ARG A 301 12.35 -7.73 27.28
C ARG A 301 10.97 -7.88 26.65
N TYR A 302 10.17 -8.83 27.13
CA TYR A 302 8.79 -8.99 26.72
C TYR A 302 7.94 -7.81 27.22
N ASP A 303 8.17 -7.34 28.43
CA ASP A 303 7.51 -6.16 29.00
C ASP A 303 7.87 -4.89 28.20
N GLU A 304 9.15 -4.71 27.83
CA GLU A 304 9.61 -3.61 26.96
C GLU A 304 8.89 -3.66 25.61
N LEU A 305 8.76 -4.86 25.02
CA LEU A 305 8.07 -5.04 23.73
C LEU A 305 6.58 -4.72 23.85
N THR A 306 5.93 -5.17 24.91
CA THR A 306 4.52 -4.86 25.16
C THR A 306 4.32 -3.36 25.35
N ALA A 307 5.16 -2.70 26.14
CA ALA A 307 5.06 -1.26 26.42
C ALA A 307 5.23 -0.40 25.16
N VAL A 308 6.20 -0.72 24.29
CA VAL A 308 6.41 0.05 23.06
C VAL A 308 5.28 -0.15 22.05
N LEU A 309 4.69 -1.34 21.98
CA LEU A 309 3.51 -1.59 21.13
C LEU A 309 2.27 -0.85 21.66
N GLU A 310 2.08 -0.83 22.98
CA GLU A 310 0.98 -0.10 23.62
C GLU A 310 1.10 1.40 23.39
N ASP A 311 2.29 1.97 23.55
CA ASP A 311 2.58 3.39 23.25
C ASP A 311 2.35 3.70 21.77
N SER A 312 2.81 2.83 20.87
CA SER A 312 2.59 2.99 19.43
C SER A 312 1.10 2.99 19.10
N VAL A 313 0.33 1.99 19.57
CA VAL A 313 -1.11 1.94 19.32
C VAL A 313 -1.82 3.17 19.88
N ALA A 314 -1.48 3.60 21.10
CA ALA A 314 -2.06 4.80 21.71
C ALA A 314 -1.86 6.05 20.85
N LYS A 315 -0.67 6.22 20.25
CA LYS A 315 -0.38 7.34 19.35
C LYS A 315 -1.09 7.21 18.01
N HIS A 316 -1.15 6.02 17.44
CA HIS A 316 -1.88 5.75 16.20
C HIS A 316 -3.41 5.88 16.35
N MET A 317 -3.94 5.90 17.59
CA MET A 317 -5.36 6.17 17.87
C MET A 317 -5.70 7.67 17.90
N ARG A 318 -4.71 8.58 17.86
CA ARG A 318 -4.93 10.04 17.81
C ARG A 318 -5.66 10.43 16.54
N ALA A 319 -6.90 10.86 16.66
CA ALA A 319 -7.76 11.30 15.57
C ALA A 319 -9.00 11.99 16.12
N ASP A 320 -9.55 12.98 15.40
CA ASP A 320 -10.83 13.61 15.69
C ASP A 320 -12.02 12.86 15.05
N VAL A 321 -11.72 11.71 14.44
CA VAL A 321 -12.67 10.84 13.75
C VAL A 321 -12.67 9.43 14.32
N THR A 322 -13.68 8.63 13.96
CA THR A 322 -13.77 7.25 14.43
C THR A 322 -12.67 6.39 13.81
N VAL A 323 -11.94 5.67 14.67
CA VAL A 323 -10.90 4.70 14.31
C VAL A 323 -11.44 3.28 14.49
N GLY A 324 -11.24 2.42 13.48
CA GLY A 324 -11.50 0.99 13.51
C GLY A 324 -10.23 0.15 13.38
N ALA A 325 -10.36 -1.16 13.17
CA ALA A 325 -9.21 -2.03 12.92
C ALA A 325 -9.56 -3.17 11.95
N PHE A 326 -8.63 -3.55 11.09
CA PHE A 326 -8.72 -4.81 10.36
C PHE A 326 -8.38 -5.98 11.27
N LEU A 327 -9.14 -7.08 11.17
CA LEU A 327 -9.01 -8.25 12.03
C LEU A 327 -9.08 -9.54 11.21
N SER A 328 -7.95 -10.19 10.99
CA SER A 328 -7.85 -11.45 10.23
C SER A 328 -7.90 -12.70 11.09
N GLY A 329 -7.99 -12.57 12.42
CA GLY A 329 -7.82 -13.70 13.37
C GLY A 329 -6.37 -14.18 13.49
N GLY A 330 -5.40 -13.47 12.90
CA GLY A 330 -3.97 -13.64 13.13
C GLY A 330 -3.51 -12.87 14.38
N ILE A 331 -2.35 -13.28 14.93
CA ILE A 331 -1.82 -12.66 16.16
C ILE A 331 -1.60 -11.14 16.03
N ASP A 332 -1.15 -10.68 14.86
CA ASP A 332 -0.79 -9.29 14.61
C ASP A 332 -2.01 -8.37 14.67
N SER A 333 -3.01 -8.66 13.85
CA SER A 333 -4.25 -7.89 13.79
C SER A 333 -5.05 -7.97 15.10
N THR A 334 -5.04 -9.13 15.75
CA THR A 334 -5.71 -9.30 17.04
C THR A 334 -5.00 -8.52 18.16
N ALA A 335 -3.66 -8.47 18.16
CA ALA A 335 -2.90 -7.67 19.11
C ALA A 335 -3.21 -6.17 18.96
N ILE A 336 -3.17 -5.66 17.73
CA ILE A 336 -3.51 -4.25 17.45
C ILE A 336 -4.95 -3.93 17.87
N ALA A 337 -5.92 -4.78 17.50
CA ALA A 337 -7.31 -4.57 17.88
C ALA A 337 -7.52 -4.63 19.42
N ALA A 338 -6.89 -5.59 20.10
CA ALA A 338 -6.98 -5.71 21.55
C ALA A 338 -6.35 -4.53 22.31
N LEU A 339 -5.23 -4.01 21.82
CA LEU A 339 -4.60 -2.80 22.38
C LEU A 339 -5.46 -1.56 22.08
N ALA A 340 -5.99 -1.43 20.87
CA ALA A 340 -6.87 -0.32 20.49
C ALA A 340 -8.17 -0.29 21.31
N MET A 341 -8.73 -1.44 21.70
CA MET A 341 -9.90 -1.54 22.57
C MET A 341 -9.68 -0.89 23.94
N ARG A 342 -8.43 -0.80 24.44
CA ARG A 342 -8.12 -0.09 25.69
C ARG A 342 -8.32 1.41 25.59
N HIS A 343 -8.20 1.97 24.38
CA HIS A 343 -8.36 3.40 24.07
C HIS A 343 -9.75 3.74 23.52
N ASN A 344 -10.40 2.78 22.82
CA ASN A 344 -11.75 2.94 22.29
C ASN A 344 -12.60 1.68 22.54
N PRO A 345 -13.37 1.60 23.64
CA PRO A 345 -14.25 0.45 23.92
C PRO A 345 -15.37 0.22 22.89
N ARG A 346 -15.57 1.15 21.95
CA ARG A 346 -16.54 1.03 20.84
C ARG A 346 -15.86 0.73 19.51
N LEU A 347 -14.63 0.20 19.54
CA LEU A 347 -13.89 -0.15 18.34
C LEU A 347 -14.71 -1.08 17.43
N ILE A 348 -14.70 -0.77 16.14
CA ILE A 348 -15.30 -1.64 15.11
C ILE A 348 -14.16 -2.35 14.39
N THR A 349 -14.26 -3.66 14.29
CA THR A 349 -13.30 -4.48 13.55
C THR A 349 -13.90 -5.02 12.27
N PHE A 350 -13.06 -5.25 11.25
CA PHE A 350 -13.49 -5.62 9.91
C PHE A 350 -12.69 -6.82 9.40
N THR A 351 -13.38 -7.79 8.76
CA THR A 351 -12.74 -8.90 8.05
C THR A 351 -13.41 -9.20 6.73
N THR A 352 -12.66 -9.84 5.84
CA THR A 352 -13.19 -10.36 4.58
C THR A 352 -12.86 -11.83 4.41
N GLY A 353 -13.69 -12.51 3.64
CA GLY A 353 -13.51 -13.91 3.26
C GLY A 353 -14.06 -14.19 1.88
N PHE A 354 -13.96 -15.42 1.45
CA PHE A 354 -14.50 -15.90 0.19
C PHE A 354 -15.57 -16.95 0.42
N GLU A 355 -16.49 -17.09 -0.52
CA GLU A 355 -17.54 -18.12 -0.47
C GLU A 355 -16.99 -19.56 -0.51
N ARG A 356 -15.75 -19.71 -1.06
CA ARG A 356 -15.12 -21.03 -1.20
C ARG A 356 -14.63 -21.55 0.15
N GLU A 357 -15.07 -22.74 0.52
CA GLU A 357 -14.62 -23.45 1.71
C GLU A 357 -13.09 -23.61 1.75
N GLY A 358 -12.49 -23.41 2.93
CA GLY A 358 -11.04 -23.46 3.14
C GLY A 358 -10.28 -22.18 2.76
N PHE A 359 -10.97 -21.16 2.24
CA PHE A 359 -10.39 -19.86 1.84
C PHE A 359 -10.96 -18.69 2.66
N SER A 360 -11.58 -18.95 3.80
CA SER A 360 -12.14 -17.93 4.69
C SER A 360 -11.59 -18.09 6.10
N GLU A 361 -11.16 -17.00 6.70
CA GLU A 361 -10.76 -16.91 8.12
C GLU A 361 -11.83 -16.18 8.96
N VAL A 362 -13.02 -15.97 8.40
CA VAL A 362 -14.11 -15.19 9.01
C VAL A 362 -14.48 -15.73 10.39
N ASP A 363 -14.66 -17.04 10.53
CA ASP A 363 -15.07 -17.66 11.81
C ASP A 363 -14.06 -17.38 12.93
N VAL A 364 -12.76 -17.41 12.60
CA VAL A 364 -11.70 -17.12 13.59
C VAL A 364 -11.64 -15.63 13.91
N ALA A 365 -11.85 -14.77 12.92
CA ALA A 365 -11.90 -13.34 13.15
C ALA A 365 -13.11 -12.96 14.02
N VAL A 366 -14.28 -13.56 13.78
CA VAL A 366 -15.48 -13.38 14.61
C VAL A 366 -15.21 -13.82 16.06
N ALA A 367 -14.69 -15.04 16.26
CA ALA A 367 -14.34 -15.53 17.59
C ALA A 367 -13.30 -14.63 18.30
N SER A 368 -12.36 -14.07 17.54
CA SER A 368 -11.35 -13.16 18.09
C SER A 368 -11.97 -11.81 18.48
N ALA A 369 -12.88 -11.27 17.66
CA ALA A 369 -13.61 -10.05 17.95
C ALA A 369 -14.47 -10.19 19.21
N GLU A 370 -15.20 -11.30 19.33
CA GLU A 370 -15.99 -11.62 20.53
C GLU A 370 -15.10 -11.72 21.77
N ALA A 371 -13.96 -12.39 21.67
CA ALA A 371 -13.04 -12.58 22.79
C ALA A 371 -12.42 -11.28 23.30
N ILE A 372 -12.22 -10.27 22.43
CA ILE A 372 -11.73 -8.94 22.81
C ILE A 372 -12.86 -7.93 23.07
N GLY A 373 -14.12 -8.31 22.87
CA GLY A 373 -15.29 -7.48 23.10
C GLY A 373 -15.54 -6.41 22.03
N ALA A 374 -15.01 -6.55 20.82
CA ALA A 374 -15.16 -5.61 19.73
C ALA A 374 -16.40 -5.90 18.87
N ARG A 375 -17.08 -4.85 18.38
CA ARG A 375 -18.06 -4.99 17.31
C ARG A 375 -17.36 -5.44 16.04
N HIS A 376 -17.95 -6.40 15.30
CA HIS A 376 -17.33 -6.96 14.10
C HIS A 376 -18.22 -6.87 12.86
N VAL A 377 -17.61 -6.56 11.71
CA VAL A 377 -18.26 -6.48 10.41
C VAL A 377 -17.51 -7.36 9.42
N THR A 378 -18.25 -8.18 8.68
CA THR A 378 -17.69 -9.14 7.71
C THR A 378 -18.18 -8.83 6.30
N LYS A 379 -17.26 -8.89 5.30
CA LYS A 379 -17.60 -8.89 3.87
C LYS A 379 -17.14 -10.19 3.24
N VAL A 380 -18.04 -10.90 2.58
CA VAL A 380 -17.71 -12.05 1.73
C VAL A 380 -17.66 -11.60 0.28
N VAL A 381 -16.63 -12.02 -0.47
CA VAL A 381 -16.37 -11.65 -1.85
C VAL A 381 -16.62 -12.85 -2.75
N SER A 382 -17.49 -12.69 -3.74
CA SER A 382 -17.77 -13.69 -4.78
C SER A 382 -16.72 -13.61 -5.91
N ALA A 383 -16.64 -14.66 -6.76
CA ALA A 383 -15.76 -14.67 -7.93
C ALA A 383 -16.15 -13.57 -8.94
N ALA A 384 -17.45 -13.32 -9.12
CA ALA A 384 -17.95 -12.26 -10.00
C ALA A 384 -17.53 -10.87 -9.54
N GLU A 385 -17.74 -10.55 -8.25
CA GLU A 385 -17.27 -9.28 -7.67
C GLU A 385 -15.76 -9.13 -7.81
N PHE A 386 -15.00 -10.22 -7.58
CA PHE A 386 -13.55 -10.23 -7.72
C PHE A 386 -13.11 -9.80 -9.11
N VAL A 387 -13.64 -10.44 -10.15
CA VAL A 387 -13.30 -10.15 -11.55
C VAL A 387 -13.75 -8.77 -11.98
N ALA A 388 -14.96 -8.37 -11.62
CA ALA A 388 -15.53 -7.07 -12.01
C ALA A 388 -14.74 -5.88 -11.46
N ALA A 389 -14.10 -6.03 -10.28
CA ALA A 389 -13.32 -4.96 -9.65
C ALA A 389 -11.90 -4.82 -10.22
N LEU A 390 -11.36 -5.77 -10.98
CA LEU A 390 -9.96 -5.77 -11.41
C LEU A 390 -9.55 -4.51 -12.19
N PRO A 391 -10.32 -4.00 -13.18
CA PRO A 391 -9.95 -2.79 -13.89
C PRO A 391 -9.87 -1.56 -12.99
N GLU A 392 -10.82 -1.40 -12.08
CA GLU A 392 -10.87 -0.32 -11.09
C GLU A 392 -9.65 -0.40 -10.13
N ILE A 393 -9.36 -1.59 -9.60
CA ILE A 393 -8.24 -1.85 -8.70
C ILE A 393 -6.90 -1.53 -9.38
N VAL A 394 -6.68 -1.98 -10.61
CA VAL A 394 -5.42 -1.75 -11.34
C VAL A 394 -5.25 -0.27 -11.68
N TRP A 395 -6.32 0.46 -11.93
CA TRP A 395 -6.27 1.90 -12.13
C TRP A 395 -5.83 2.64 -10.84
N TYR A 396 -6.35 2.23 -9.67
CA TYR A 396 -5.93 2.82 -8.40
C TYR A 396 -4.48 2.49 -8.03
N LEU A 397 -3.96 1.35 -8.48
CA LEU A 397 -2.57 0.98 -8.24
C LEU A 397 -1.56 1.90 -8.95
N ASP A 398 -1.85 2.41 -10.13
CA ASP A 398 -0.97 3.12 -11.07
C ASP A 398 0.22 2.29 -11.58
N GLU A 399 0.76 1.43 -10.74
CA GLU A 399 1.87 0.52 -10.98
C GLU A 399 1.42 -0.89 -10.66
N PRO A 400 1.66 -1.89 -11.51
CA PRO A 400 1.11 -3.21 -11.25
C PRO A 400 1.78 -3.87 -10.03
N VAL A 401 0.93 -4.44 -9.17
CA VAL A 401 1.29 -5.34 -8.09
C VAL A 401 0.45 -6.60 -8.24
N ALA A 402 1.09 -7.76 -8.34
CA ALA A 402 0.40 -9.01 -8.61
C ALA A 402 0.17 -9.85 -7.34
N ASP A 403 -0.19 -9.20 -6.23
CA ASP A 403 -0.70 -9.91 -5.05
C ASP A 403 -2.23 -10.02 -5.13
N PRO A 404 -2.81 -11.23 -5.23
CA PRO A 404 -4.25 -11.37 -5.32
C PRO A 404 -4.99 -10.91 -4.04
N ALA A 405 -4.29 -10.71 -2.92
CA ALA A 405 -4.86 -10.15 -1.69
C ALA A 405 -5.29 -8.66 -1.81
N LEU A 406 -4.89 -7.97 -2.89
CA LEU A 406 -5.38 -6.63 -3.25
C LEU A 406 -6.91 -6.57 -3.28
N VAL A 407 -7.55 -7.56 -3.92
CA VAL A 407 -8.99 -7.53 -4.18
C VAL A 407 -9.81 -7.62 -2.89
N PRO A 408 -9.62 -8.62 -2.01
CA PRO A 408 -10.33 -8.65 -0.74
C PRO A 408 -10.02 -7.45 0.16
N LEU A 409 -8.80 -6.90 0.11
CA LEU A 409 -8.45 -5.68 0.85
C LEU A 409 -9.24 -4.47 0.34
N PHE A 410 -9.40 -4.32 -0.97
CA PHE A 410 -10.23 -3.29 -1.59
C PHE A 410 -11.68 -3.37 -1.12
N PHE A 411 -12.27 -4.57 -1.10
CA PHE A 411 -13.65 -4.76 -0.67
C PHE A 411 -13.86 -4.51 0.83
N ILE A 412 -12.93 -4.94 1.69
CA ILE A 412 -13.06 -4.68 3.12
C ILE A 412 -12.83 -3.20 3.45
N ALA A 413 -11.95 -2.52 2.70
CA ALA A 413 -11.78 -1.07 2.82
C ALA A 413 -13.06 -0.33 2.43
N ARG A 414 -13.71 -0.75 1.33
CA ARG A 414 -15.02 -0.22 0.89
C ARG A 414 -16.11 -0.42 1.95
N GLU A 415 -16.10 -1.57 2.61
CA GLU A 415 -17.06 -1.84 3.70
C GLU A 415 -16.73 -1.00 4.94
N ALA A 416 -15.46 -0.98 5.37
CA ALA A 416 -15.01 -0.26 6.57
C ALA A 416 -15.29 1.25 6.46
N ARG A 417 -15.11 1.83 5.27
CA ARG A 417 -15.36 3.26 5.02
C ARG A 417 -16.79 3.72 5.33
N LYS A 418 -17.76 2.82 5.29
CA LYS A 418 -19.15 3.09 5.68
C LYS A 418 -19.31 3.39 7.18
N HIS A 419 -18.33 3.01 7.99
CA HIS A 419 -18.37 3.05 9.45
C HIS A 419 -17.29 3.93 10.08
N VAL A 420 -16.11 3.98 9.48
CA VAL A 420 -14.93 4.66 10.02
C VAL A 420 -14.13 5.36 8.92
N LYS A 421 -13.29 6.33 9.30
CA LYS A 421 -12.38 7.04 8.40
C LYS A 421 -10.94 6.54 8.51
N VAL A 422 -10.60 5.91 9.62
CA VAL A 422 -9.26 5.40 9.92
C VAL A 422 -9.37 3.94 10.34
N VAL A 423 -8.45 3.10 9.89
CA VAL A 423 -8.30 1.72 10.36
C VAL A 423 -6.86 1.42 10.75
N LEU A 424 -6.71 0.67 11.84
CA LEU A 424 -5.43 0.09 12.22
C LEU A 424 -5.24 -1.28 11.56
N SER A 425 -4.00 -1.60 11.18
CA SER A 425 -3.63 -2.89 10.60
C SER A 425 -2.39 -3.48 11.26
N GLY A 426 -2.21 -4.79 11.11
CA GLY A 426 -1.07 -5.55 11.62
C GLY A 426 0.12 -5.65 10.66
N GLU A 427 0.16 -4.86 9.59
CA GLU A 427 1.24 -4.89 8.60
C GLU A 427 2.61 -4.56 9.21
N GLY A 428 3.68 -5.15 8.68
CA GLY A 428 5.05 -4.99 9.18
C GLY A 428 5.44 -5.96 10.29
N ALA A 429 4.49 -6.57 10.99
CA ALA A 429 4.78 -7.50 12.08
C ALA A 429 5.57 -8.75 11.64
N ASP A 430 5.31 -9.24 10.44
CA ASP A 430 6.00 -10.42 9.90
C ASP A 430 7.47 -10.12 9.60
N GLU A 431 7.73 -8.97 9.01
CA GLU A 431 9.07 -8.49 8.65
C GLU A 431 9.90 -8.18 9.90
N LEU A 432 9.31 -7.54 10.91
CA LEU A 432 10.04 -7.14 12.11
C LEU A 432 10.31 -8.31 13.06
N PHE A 433 9.34 -9.18 13.25
CA PHE A 433 9.39 -10.25 14.27
C PHE A 433 9.63 -11.64 13.71
N GLY A 434 9.90 -11.77 12.41
CA GLY A 434 10.21 -13.06 11.78
C GLY A 434 8.98 -13.96 11.62
N GLY A 435 7.88 -13.43 11.07
CA GLY A 435 6.60 -14.13 11.00
C GLY A 435 6.46 -15.11 9.84
N TYR A 436 7.16 -14.89 8.73
CA TYR A 436 7.04 -15.74 7.55
C TYR A 436 7.66 -17.13 7.76
N THR A 437 6.96 -18.16 7.33
CA THR A 437 7.42 -19.55 7.47
C THR A 437 8.78 -19.78 6.79
N ILE A 438 9.06 -19.05 5.70
CA ILE A 438 10.33 -19.14 4.97
C ILE A 438 11.53 -18.76 5.84
N TYR A 439 11.38 -17.88 6.82
CA TYR A 439 12.45 -17.51 7.75
C TYR A 439 12.96 -18.68 8.61
N ARG A 440 12.23 -19.81 8.65
CA ARG A 440 12.69 -21.06 9.27
C ARG A 440 13.64 -21.88 8.37
N GLU A 441 13.77 -21.50 7.12
CA GLU A 441 14.61 -22.21 6.16
C GLU A 441 16.08 -22.37 6.61
N PRO A 442 16.77 -21.32 7.13
CA PRO A 442 18.13 -21.47 7.63
C PRO A 442 18.29 -22.57 8.69
N LEU A 443 17.30 -22.75 9.57
CA LEU A 443 17.32 -23.86 10.53
C LEU A 443 17.24 -25.23 9.86
N SER A 444 16.42 -25.36 8.82
CA SER A 444 16.23 -26.63 8.08
C SER A 444 17.43 -26.98 7.21
N LEU A 445 18.21 -25.97 6.77
CA LEU A 445 19.38 -26.13 5.91
C LEU A 445 20.71 -26.09 6.67
N LYS A 446 20.70 -25.94 8.00
CA LYS A 446 21.90 -25.80 8.84
C LYS A 446 22.94 -26.92 8.60
N ALA A 447 22.50 -28.14 8.32
CA ALA A 447 23.37 -29.25 8.02
C ALA A 447 24.24 -29.02 6.74
N PHE A 448 23.74 -28.27 5.77
CA PHE A 448 24.46 -27.97 4.54
C PHE A 448 25.59 -26.95 4.77
N ASP A 449 25.52 -26.12 5.80
CA ASP A 449 26.54 -25.11 6.11
C ASP A 449 27.88 -25.76 6.50
N TYR A 450 27.84 -26.98 7.02
CA TYR A 450 29.04 -27.78 7.34
C TYR A 450 29.67 -28.44 6.11
N LEU A 451 29.00 -28.44 4.93
CA LEU A 451 29.49 -29.07 3.73
C LEU A 451 30.36 -28.09 2.91
N PRO A 452 31.54 -28.52 2.40
CA PRO A 452 32.35 -27.71 1.52
C PRO A 452 31.56 -27.28 0.26
N ARG A 453 31.82 -26.06 -0.26
CA ARG A 453 31.15 -25.53 -1.45
C ARG A 453 31.10 -26.48 -2.65
N PRO A 454 32.21 -27.23 -3.01
CA PRO A 454 32.15 -28.19 -4.12
C PRO A 454 31.13 -29.31 -3.90
N VAL A 455 31.04 -29.84 -2.67
CA VAL A 455 30.08 -30.90 -2.31
C VAL A 455 28.65 -30.37 -2.44
N ARG A 456 28.37 -29.17 -1.93
CA ARG A 456 27.04 -28.54 -2.08
C ARG A 456 26.67 -28.38 -3.56
N ARG A 457 27.57 -27.87 -4.41
CA ARG A 457 27.35 -27.75 -5.86
C ARG A 457 27.05 -29.10 -6.53
N SER A 458 27.75 -30.16 -6.13
CA SER A 458 27.49 -31.52 -6.65
C SER A 458 26.11 -32.03 -6.25
N LEU A 459 25.68 -31.80 -5.02
CA LEU A 459 24.30 -32.12 -4.56
C LEU A 459 23.25 -31.35 -5.35
N GLY A 460 23.49 -30.08 -5.66
CA GLY A 460 22.62 -29.27 -6.50
C GLY A 460 22.50 -29.80 -7.93
N LYS A 461 23.62 -30.21 -8.54
CA LYS A 461 23.61 -30.87 -9.85
C LYS A 461 22.86 -32.21 -9.83
N ALA A 462 23.06 -33.02 -8.79
CA ALA A 462 22.36 -34.29 -8.61
C ALA A 462 20.84 -34.14 -8.34
N SER A 463 20.39 -32.99 -7.83
CA SER A 463 18.97 -32.75 -7.62
C SER A 463 18.19 -32.40 -8.90
N LYS A 464 18.86 -31.89 -9.96
CA LYS A 464 18.21 -31.47 -11.22
C LYS A 464 17.40 -32.55 -11.92
N PRO A 465 17.93 -33.77 -12.14
CA PRO A 465 17.23 -34.83 -12.87
C PRO A 465 16.10 -35.47 -12.05
N LEU A 466 15.95 -35.15 -10.76
CA LEU A 466 14.90 -35.74 -9.93
C LEU A 466 13.52 -35.17 -10.34
N PRO A 467 12.46 -36.00 -10.33
CA PRO A 467 11.10 -35.55 -10.68
C PRO A 467 10.62 -34.39 -9.79
N GLU A 468 9.82 -33.49 -10.37
CA GLU A 468 9.12 -32.47 -9.60
C GLU A 468 8.19 -33.13 -8.57
N GLY A 469 8.15 -32.58 -7.34
CA GLY A 469 7.38 -33.14 -6.23
C GLY A 469 8.07 -34.27 -5.44
N MET A 470 9.22 -34.79 -5.89
CA MET A 470 9.97 -35.80 -5.11
C MET A 470 10.43 -35.22 -3.78
N ARG A 471 10.15 -35.92 -2.70
CA ARG A 471 10.60 -35.55 -1.34
C ARG A 471 12.12 -35.42 -1.30
N GLY A 472 12.61 -34.27 -0.81
CA GLY A 472 14.06 -33.99 -0.70
C GLY A 472 14.67 -33.27 -1.90
N LYS A 473 14.09 -33.27 -3.11
CA LYS A 473 14.59 -32.51 -4.28
C LYS A 473 14.79 -31.05 -3.94
N SER A 474 13.75 -30.40 -3.43
CA SER A 474 13.77 -28.98 -3.04
C SER A 474 14.78 -28.70 -1.93
N LEU A 475 14.94 -29.61 -0.95
CA LEU A 475 15.91 -29.48 0.13
C LEU A 475 17.35 -29.52 -0.41
N LEU A 476 17.67 -30.50 -1.27
CA LEU A 476 18.99 -30.63 -1.90
C LEU A 476 19.30 -29.41 -2.78
N HIS A 477 18.34 -28.98 -3.58
CA HIS A 477 18.52 -27.82 -4.44
C HIS A 477 18.80 -26.56 -3.61
N ARG A 478 17.94 -26.24 -2.65
CA ARG A 478 18.09 -25.03 -1.80
C ARG A 478 19.33 -25.09 -0.91
N GLY A 479 19.68 -26.26 -0.37
CA GLY A 479 20.91 -26.47 0.42
C GLY A 479 22.18 -26.33 -0.40
N SER A 480 22.10 -26.45 -1.73
CA SER A 480 23.27 -26.26 -2.63
C SER A 480 23.55 -24.78 -2.92
N LEU A 481 22.60 -23.89 -2.71
CA LEU A 481 22.69 -22.45 -2.99
C LEU A 481 23.16 -21.68 -1.75
N THR A 482 23.74 -20.51 -1.96
CA THR A 482 23.97 -19.53 -0.87
C THR A 482 22.64 -18.90 -0.44
N LEU A 483 22.63 -18.15 0.65
CA LEU A 483 21.42 -17.42 1.05
C LEU A 483 21.04 -16.39 -0.01
N GLU A 484 22.02 -15.68 -0.53
CA GLU A 484 21.89 -14.66 -1.56
C GLU A 484 21.28 -15.20 -2.87
N ASP A 485 21.66 -16.43 -3.25
CA ASP A 485 21.16 -17.07 -4.49
C ASP A 485 19.73 -17.61 -4.36
N ARG A 486 19.28 -17.91 -3.13
CA ARG A 486 18.00 -18.59 -2.92
C ARG A 486 16.91 -17.72 -2.33
N TYR A 487 17.26 -16.58 -1.71
CA TYR A 487 16.30 -15.68 -1.08
C TYR A 487 16.46 -14.24 -1.57
N TYR A 488 15.42 -13.70 -2.18
CA TYR A 488 15.36 -12.35 -2.73
C TYR A 488 14.00 -11.69 -2.45
N GLY A 489 13.36 -12.07 -1.36
CA GLY A 489 12.05 -11.63 -0.92
C GLY A 489 11.01 -12.75 -0.95
N ASN A 490 9.85 -12.45 -0.43
CA ASN A 490 8.75 -13.42 -0.29
C ASN A 490 8.07 -13.75 -1.63
N ALA A 491 8.22 -12.90 -2.66
CA ALA A 491 7.70 -13.13 -3.99
C ALA A 491 8.74 -13.75 -4.90
N ARG A 492 8.39 -14.90 -5.50
CA ARG A 492 9.10 -15.47 -6.64
C ARG A 492 8.07 -16.07 -7.59
N SER A 493 7.93 -15.47 -8.76
CA SER A 493 6.96 -15.92 -9.74
C SER A 493 7.59 -16.77 -10.83
N PHE A 494 8.67 -16.32 -11.45
CA PHE A 494 9.33 -16.96 -12.58
C PHE A 494 10.77 -17.34 -12.28
N SER A 495 11.25 -18.47 -12.85
CA SER A 495 12.68 -18.78 -12.97
C SER A 495 13.26 -18.13 -14.24
N ASP A 496 14.58 -18.03 -14.35
CA ASP A 496 15.26 -17.47 -15.52
C ASP A 496 14.88 -18.19 -16.83
N GLU A 497 14.71 -19.53 -16.78
CA GLU A 497 14.26 -20.32 -17.93
C GLU A 497 12.84 -19.94 -18.37
N GLN A 498 11.95 -19.75 -17.41
CA GLN A 498 10.57 -19.33 -17.66
C GLN A 498 10.51 -17.89 -18.15
N LEU A 499 11.33 -16.99 -17.59
CA LEU A 499 11.45 -15.61 -18.08
C LEU A 499 11.86 -15.55 -19.53
N ARG A 500 12.89 -16.34 -19.90
CA ARG A 500 13.39 -16.43 -21.29
C ARG A 500 12.32 -16.91 -22.26
N ALA A 501 11.41 -17.76 -21.79
CA ALA A 501 10.29 -18.25 -22.60
C ALA A 501 9.11 -17.26 -22.67
N THR A 502 9.01 -16.34 -21.71
CA THR A 502 7.84 -15.46 -21.58
C THR A 502 8.12 -14.01 -22.00
N LEU A 503 9.38 -13.54 -21.86
CA LEU A 503 9.77 -12.16 -22.16
C LEU A 503 10.64 -12.12 -23.42
N PRO A 504 10.14 -11.58 -24.57
CA PRO A 504 10.96 -11.40 -25.77
C PRO A 504 12.23 -10.55 -25.52
N GLY A 505 12.12 -9.54 -24.63
CA GLY A 505 13.21 -8.66 -24.23
C GLY A 505 14.08 -9.18 -23.08
N PHE A 506 14.02 -10.48 -22.71
CA PHE A 506 14.80 -11.03 -21.61
C PHE A 506 16.30 -10.75 -21.73
N ARG A 507 16.90 -10.30 -20.63
CA ARG A 507 18.34 -10.10 -20.49
C ARG A 507 18.88 -10.87 -19.28
N GLN A 508 19.96 -11.63 -19.51
CA GLN A 508 20.57 -12.46 -18.47
C GLN A 508 21.20 -11.65 -17.34
N GLU A 509 21.64 -10.43 -17.64
CA GLU A 509 22.24 -9.49 -16.68
C GLU A 509 21.21 -8.84 -15.75
N TRP A 510 19.94 -8.76 -16.14
CA TRP A 510 18.88 -8.14 -15.33
C TRP A 510 18.23 -9.16 -14.39
N THR A 511 18.90 -9.50 -13.33
CA THR A 511 18.42 -10.50 -12.37
C THR A 511 17.95 -9.83 -11.09
N HIS A 512 17.25 -10.61 -10.25
CA HIS A 512 16.90 -10.15 -8.89
C HIS A 512 18.12 -9.71 -8.06
N THR A 513 19.34 -10.17 -8.40
CA THR A 513 20.58 -9.79 -7.72
C THR A 513 20.91 -8.32 -7.91
N ASP A 514 20.45 -7.68 -8.99
CA ASP A 514 20.59 -6.22 -9.18
C ASP A 514 19.96 -5.46 -8.03
N VAL A 515 18.83 -5.96 -7.53
CA VAL A 515 18.08 -5.37 -6.42
C VAL A 515 18.65 -5.79 -5.06
N THR A 516 18.99 -7.08 -4.92
CA THR A 516 19.29 -7.67 -3.61
C THR A 516 20.78 -7.66 -3.23
N ALA A 517 21.71 -7.64 -4.20
CA ALA A 517 23.14 -7.68 -3.89
C ALA A 517 23.62 -6.49 -3.02
N PRO A 518 23.22 -5.23 -3.28
CA PRO A 518 23.58 -4.13 -2.39
C PRO A 518 23.05 -4.31 -0.96
N LEU A 519 21.84 -4.85 -0.84
CA LEU A 519 21.19 -5.10 0.46
C LEU A 519 21.91 -6.20 1.24
N TYR A 520 22.33 -7.27 0.55
CA TYR A 520 23.12 -8.31 1.16
C TYR A 520 24.51 -7.82 1.60
N ALA A 521 25.16 -6.96 0.80
CA ALA A 521 26.41 -6.31 1.19
C ALA A 521 26.26 -5.45 2.45
N ASN A 522 25.16 -4.71 2.57
CA ASN A 522 24.85 -3.87 3.74
C ASN A 522 24.51 -4.68 5.01
N SER A 523 24.19 -5.97 4.89
CA SER A 523 23.82 -6.87 5.98
C SER A 523 24.88 -7.96 6.24
N ASP A 524 26.12 -7.76 5.77
CA ASP A 524 27.17 -8.73 6.00
C ASP A 524 27.48 -8.87 7.50
N GLY A 525 27.74 -10.11 7.93
CA GLY A 525 27.95 -10.44 9.35
C GLY A 525 26.70 -10.56 10.21
N TRP A 526 25.51 -10.25 9.70
CA TRP A 526 24.25 -10.48 10.43
C TRP A 526 23.83 -11.96 10.38
N ASP A 527 22.96 -12.36 11.33
CA ASP A 527 22.37 -13.69 11.28
C ASP A 527 21.49 -13.86 10.01
N PRO A 528 21.33 -15.10 9.50
CA PRO A 528 20.62 -15.34 8.24
C PRO A 528 19.17 -14.81 8.23
N VAL A 529 18.47 -14.83 9.36
CA VAL A 529 17.08 -14.34 9.42
C VAL A 529 17.04 -12.82 9.40
N ALA A 530 17.94 -12.15 10.12
CA ALA A 530 18.05 -10.69 10.05
C ALA A 530 18.38 -10.23 8.62
N ARG A 531 19.23 -10.97 7.88
CA ARG A 531 19.51 -10.70 6.46
C ARG A 531 18.25 -10.88 5.59
N MET A 532 17.47 -11.96 5.80
CA MET A 532 16.21 -12.17 5.08
C MET A 532 15.18 -11.07 5.40
N GLN A 533 15.05 -10.69 6.67
CA GLN A 533 14.18 -9.58 7.09
C GLN A 533 14.61 -8.24 6.44
N HIS A 534 15.93 -8.00 6.36
CA HIS A 534 16.45 -6.82 5.68
C HIS A 534 16.08 -6.78 4.19
N ILE A 535 16.19 -7.92 3.49
CA ILE A 535 15.72 -8.02 2.10
C ILE A 535 14.23 -7.68 2.02
N ASP A 536 13.39 -8.28 2.87
CA ASP A 536 11.94 -8.02 2.82
C ASP A 536 11.57 -6.58 3.16
N LEU A 537 12.26 -5.94 4.11
CA LEU A 537 12.04 -4.53 4.42
C LEU A 537 12.29 -3.60 3.22
N PHE A 538 13.25 -3.94 2.35
CA PHE A 538 13.59 -3.12 1.19
C PHE A 538 12.89 -3.55 -0.12
N THR A 539 12.30 -4.72 -0.14
CA THR A 539 11.68 -5.27 -1.36
C THR A 539 10.19 -5.56 -1.14
N TRP A 540 9.85 -6.67 -0.50
CA TRP A 540 8.48 -7.15 -0.31
C TRP A 540 7.58 -6.16 0.46
N LEU A 541 8.07 -5.63 1.58
CA LEU A 541 7.29 -4.67 2.38
C LEU A 541 6.95 -3.41 1.58
N ARG A 542 7.96 -2.80 0.94
CA ARG A 542 7.82 -1.52 0.22
C ARG A 542 7.20 -1.66 -1.16
N GLY A 543 7.46 -2.79 -1.83
CA GLY A 543 7.01 -3.01 -3.21
C GLY A 543 5.62 -3.63 -3.32
N ASP A 544 5.20 -4.39 -2.30
CA ASP A 544 3.91 -5.10 -2.29
C ASP A 544 3.05 -4.69 -1.08
N ILE A 545 3.46 -5.05 0.14
CA ILE A 545 2.60 -4.97 1.33
C ILE A 545 2.08 -3.54 1.57
N LEU A 546 2.96 -2.54 1.61
CA LEU A 546 2.58 -1.16 1.89
C LEU A 546 1.90 -0.50 0.68
N VAL A 547 2.31 -0.83 -0.54
CA VAL A 547 1.66 -0.32 -1.75
C VAL A 547 0.21 -0.77 -1.82
N LYS A 548 -0.05 -2.08 -1.67
CA LYS A 548 -1.43 -2.58 -1.67
C LYS A 548 -2.26 -2.03 -0.51
N ALA A 549 -1.64 -1.92 0.68
CA ALA A 549 -2.32 -1.42 1.86
C ALA A 549 -2.77 0.03 1.67
N ASP A 550 -1.87 0.94 1.30
CA ASP A 550 -2.21 2.35 1.04
C ASP A 550 -3.17 2.47 -0.15
N LYS A 551 -2.84 1.89 -1.32
CA LYS A 551 -3.63 2.07 -2.54
C LYS A 551 -5.06 1.53 -2.42
N MET A 552 -5.27 0.37 -1.82
CA MET A 552 -6.61 -0.24 -1.71
C MET A 552 -7.49 0.45 -0.68
N THR A 553 -6.91 0.91 0.42
CA THR A 553 -7.66 1.67 1.42
C THR A 553 -7.95 3.08 0.91
N MET A 554 -6.96 3.73 0.29
CA MET A 554 -7.11 5.07 -0.26
C MET A 554 -8.05 5.13 -1.46
N ALA A 555 -8.13 4.08 -2.28
CA ALA A 555 -9.15 3.94 -3.31
C ALA A 555 -10.58 4.08 -2.77
N ASN A 556 -10.77 3.84 -1.48
CA ASN A 556 -12.03 3.94 -0.77
C ASN A 556 -12.06 5.10 0.25
N SER A 557 -11.16 6.07 0.16
CA SER A 557 -11.05 7.19 1.10
C SER A 557 -10.98 6.74 2.57
N LEU A 558 -10.19 5.71 2.86
CA LEU A 558 -9.99 5.14 4.18
C LEU A 558 -8.50 5.18 4.53
N GLU A 559 -8.13 5.82 5.64
CA GLU A 559 -6.74 5.84 6.08
C GLU A 559 -6.36 4.57 6.83
N LEU A 560 -5.29 3.92 6.38
CA LEU A 560 -4.72 2.77 7.08
C LEU A 560 -3.47 3.20 7.86
N ARG A 561 -3.40 2.83 9.13
CA ARG A 561 -2.28 3.03 10.05
C ARG A 561 -1.67 1.70 10.47
N VAL A 562 -0.34 1.67 10.62
CA VAL A 562 0.44 0.43 10.81
C VAL A 562 1.34 0.51 12.06
N PRO A 563 0.80 0.32 13.27
CA PRO A 563 1.53 0.54 14.52
C PRO A 563 2.82 -0.27 14.67
N PHE A 564 2.97 -1.40 14.00
CA PHE A 564 4.22 -2.16 14.01
C PHE A 564 5.37 -1.45 13.30
N LEU A 565 5.08 -0.57 12.33
CA LEU A 565 6.09 0.20 11.59
C LEU A 565 6.40 1.57 12.22
N ASP A 566 6.12 1.73 13.51
CA ASP A 566 6.63 2.85 14.28
C ASP A 566 8.15 2.70 14.48
N PRO A 567 8.97 3.75 14.27
CA PRO A 567 10.41 3.70 14.50
C PRO A 567 10.81 3.19 15.88
N GLU A 568 10.05 3.50 16.95
CA GLU A 568 10.29 3.02 18.30
C GLU A 568 10.04 1.51 18.44
N VAL A 569 9.00 1.00 17.80
CA VAL A 569 8.75 -0.45 17.73
C VAL A 569 9.87 -1.14 16.97
N PHE A 570 10.31 -0.58 15.84
CA PHE A 570 11.46 -1.09 15.09
C PHE A 570 12.74 -1.10 15.95
N ALA A 571 12.99 -0.05 16.71
CA ALA A 571 14.17 0.04 17.58
C ALA A 571 14.22 -1.09 18.61
N VAL A 572 13.08 -1.53 19.15
CA VAL A 572 12.99 -2.70 20.05
C VAL A 572 13.10 -4.01 19.27
N ALA A 573 12.34 -4.16 18.17
CA ALA A 573 12.31 -5.38 17.36
C ALA A 573 13.65 -5.72 16.71
N SER A 574 14.41 -4.69 16.28
CA SER A 574 15.72 -4.85 15.65
C SER A 574 16.79 -5.44 16.57
N ARG A 575 16.60 -5.33 17.90
CA ARG A 575 17.50 -5.88 18.93
C ARG A 575 17.19 -7.33 19.29
N LEU A 576 16.10 -7.91 18.79
CA LEU A 576 15.74 -9.30 19.07
C LEU A 576 16.71 -10.27 18.38
N PRO A 577 17.33 -11.19 19.12
CA PRO A 577 18.19 -12.21 18.53
C PRO A 577 17.37 -13.28 17.80
N PHE A 578 18.02 -14.06 16.97
CA PHE A 578 17.44 -15.07 16.11
C PHE A 578 16.49 -16.04 16.85
N ASP A 579 16.92 -16.58 17.99
CA ASP A 579 16.17 -17.55 18.80
C ASP A 579 14.91 -16.97 19.47
N GLN A 580 14.87 -15.64 19.59
CA GLN A 580 13.68 -14.92 20.05
C GLN A 580 12.71 -14.58 18.92
N LYS A 581 13.13 -14.67 17.68
CA LYS A 581 12.25 -14.51 16.50
C LYS A 581 11.69 -15.85 16.05
N ILE A 582 12.55 -16.85 15.90
CA ILE A 582 12.22 -18.13 15.26
C ILE A 582 12.72 -19.32 16.08
N THR A 583 11.85 -20.29 16.30
CA THR A 583 12.17 -21.58 16.88
C THR A 583 11.91 -22.72 15.86
N ARG A 584 12.20 -23.95 16.25
CA ARG A 584 11.85 -25.12 15.41
C ARG A 584 10.36 -25.28 15.18
N THR A 585 9.53 -24.81 16.09
CA THR A 585 8.07 -25.02 16.11
C THR A 585 7.28 -23.77 15.81
N THR A 586 7.79 -22.57 16.12
CA THR A 586 7.03 -21.33 16.02
C THR A 586 7.83 -20.19 15.40
N THR A 587 7.12 -19.20 14.90
CA THR A 587 7.58 -17.90 14.42
C THR A 587 7.10 -16.81 15.37
N LYS A 588 7.71 -15.61 15.34
CA LYS A 588 7.35 -14.47 16.21
C LYS A 588 7.44 -14.83 17.70
N PHE A 589 8.43 -15.61 18.12
CA PHE A 589 8.46 -16.20 19.45
C PHE A 589 8.36 -15.13 20.55
N ALA A 590 9.24 -14.11 20.56
CA ALA A 590 9.20 -13.05 21.57
C ALA A 590 7.88 -12.26 21.52
N LEU A 591 7.34 -11.96 20.34
CA LEU A 591 6.06 -11.27 20.18
C LEU A 591 4.92 -12.08 20.80
N ARG A 592 4.87 -13.41 20.56
CA ARG A 592 3.88 -14.28 21.18
C ARG A 592 3.96 -14.29 22.69
N ARG A 593 5.20 -14.30 23.26
CA ARG A 593 5.42 -14.24 24.71
C ARG A 593 4.98 -12.91 25.30
N ALA A 594 5.34 -11.80 24.64
CA ALA A 594 4.96 -10.45 25.07
C ALA A 594 3.43 -10.25 25.04
N LEU A 595 2.75 -10.81 24.06
CA LEU A 595 1.31 -10.64 23.86
C LEU A 595 0.43 -11.70 24.56
N GLU A 596 1.02 -12.65 25.27
CA GLU A 596 0.28 -13.71 26.00
C GLU A 596 -0.81 -13.16 26.94
N PRO A 597 -0.60 -12.04 27.66
CA PRO A 597 -1.64 -11.44 28.51
C PRO A 597 -2.74 -10.68 27.75
N ILE A 598 -2.57 -10.42 26.45
CA ILE A 598 -3.39 -9.48 25.66
C ILE A 598 -4.24 -10.23 24.62
N VAL A 599 -3.63 -11.20 23.95
CA VAL A 599 -4.22 -11.89 22.82
C VAL A 599 -4.89 -13.19 23.27
N PRO A 600 -6.12 -13.51 22.81
CA PRO A 600 -6.81 -14.74 23.18
C PRO A 600 -6.01 -16.01 22.85
N ALA A 601 -6.09 -17.02 23.70
CA ALA A 601 -5.28 -18.25 23.61
C ALA A 601 -5.46 -19.02 22.28
N HIS A 602 -6.66 -19.00 21.68
CA HIS A 602 -6.91 -19.64 20.39
C HIS A 602 -6.14 -18.98 19.22
N VAL A 603 -5.84 -17.68 19.33
CA VAL A 603 -5.01 -16.94 18.36
C VAL A 603 -3.52 -17.17 18.62
N LEU A 604 -3.09 -17.11 19.91
CA LEU A 604 -1.68 -17.29 20.28
C LEU A 604 -1.08 -18.61 19.81
N ASN A 605 -1.86 -19.70 19.82
CA ASN A 605 -1.39 -21.03 19.48
C ASN A 605 -1.66 -21.43 18.02
N ARG A 606 -2.32 -20.58 17.24
CA ARG A 606 -2.69 -20.87 15.87
C ARG A 606 -1.50 -20.77 14.92
N PRO A 607 -1.32 -21.76 14.00
CA PRO A 607 -0.38 -21.62 12.90
C PRO A 607 -0.79 -20.47 11.96
N LYS A 608 0.18 -19.77 11.38
CA LYS A 608 -0.09 -18.76 10.34
C LYS A 608 -0.62 -19.47 9.08
N LEU A 609 -1.83 -19.08 8.62
CA LEU A 609 -2.40 -19.55 7.35
C LEU A 609 -2.10 -18.60 6.18
N GLY A 610 -1.84 -17.33 6.44
CA GLY A 610 -1.80 -16.27 5.43
C GLY A 610 -3.22 -15.92 4.99
N PHE A 611 -3.34 -15.11 3.95
CA PHE A 611 -4.64 -14.74 3.35
C PHE A 611 -4.79 -15.45 1.99
N PRO A 612 -5.30 -16.69 1.97
CA PRO A 612 -5.39 -17.47 0.74
C PRO A 612 -6.50 -16.94 -0.17
N VAL A 613 -6.15 -16.64 -1.43
CA VAL A 613 -7.09 -16.26 -2.48
C VAL A 613 -7.23 -17.43 -3.48
N PRO A 614 -8.43 -17.86 -3.84
CA PRO A 614 -8.65 -19.10 -4.60
C PRO A 614 -8.37 -18.99 -6.12
N ILE A 615 -7.47 -18.10 -6.55
CA ILE A 615 -7.12 -17.89 -7.98
C ILE A 615 -6.70 -19.19 -8.69
N ARG A 616 -6.02 -20.10 -7.99
CA ARG A 616 -5.63 -21.41 -8.53
C ARG A 616 -6.82 -22.21 -9.04
N HIS A 617 -7.96 -22.09 -8.37
CA HIS A 617 -9.18 -22.80 -8.72
C HIS A 617 -9.99 -22.03 -9.75
N TRP A 618 -10.09 -20.72 -9.61
CA TRP A 618 -10.88 -19.86 -10.48
C TRP A 618 -10.27 -19.72 -11.88
N LEU A 619 -8.95 -19.83 -12.04
CA LEU A 619 -8.27 -19.87 -13.34
C LEU A 619 -8.47 -21.20 -14.10
N ARG A 620 -9.11 -22.23 -13.50
CA ARG A 620 -9.43 -23.49 -14.17
C ARG A 620 -10.81 -23.52 -14.78
N ALA A 621 -11.74 -22.78 -14.20
CA ALA A 621 -13.13 -22.71 -14.66
C ALA A 621 -13.84 -21.47 -14.11
N GLY A 622 -14.86 -20.97 -14.84
CA GLY A 622 -15.71 -19.86 -14.43
C GLY A 622 -15.16 -18.49 -14.82
N GLU A 623 -15.67 -17.47 -14.19
CA GLU A 623 -15.55 -16.06 -14.59
C GLU A 623 -14.09 -15.57 -14.67
N LEU A 624 -13.20 -16.02 -13.77
CA LEU A 624 -11.79 -15.61 -13.84
C LEU A 624 -11.07 -16.26 -15.03
N LEU A 625 -11.42 -17.49 -15.43
CA LEU A 625 -10.88 -18.11 -16.63
C LEU A 625 -11.37 -17.37 -17.88
N ASP A 626 -12.65 -17.01 -17.94
CA ASP A 626 -13.23 -16.29 -19.07
C ASP A 626 -12.60 -14.90 -19.21
N TRP A 627 -12.43 -14.20 -18.10
CA TRP A 627 -11.71 -12.92 -18.04
C TRP A 627 -10.24 -13.08 -18.49
N ALA A 628 -9.54 -14.11 -18.04
CA ALA A 628 -8.14 -14.36 -18.43
C ALA A 628 -8.02 -14.58 -19.95
N ASN A 629 -8.92 -15.39 -20.55
CA ASN A 629 -8.96 -15.59 -22.00
C ASN A 629 -9.23 -14.26 -22.72
N ALA A 630 -10.19 -13.48 -22.27
CA ALA A 630 -10.51 -12.18 -22.87
C ALA A 630 -9.32 -11.21 -22.80
N THR A 631 -8.65 -11.12 -21.65
CA THR A 631 -7.48 -10.27 -21.42
C THR A 631 -6.31 -10.68 -22.33
N ILE A 632 -5.98 -11.98 -22.42
CA ILE A 632 -4.91 -12.49 -23.30
C ILE A 632 -5.23 -12.19 -24.78
N ASN A 633 -6.49 -12.36 -25.20
CA ASN A 633 -6.89 -12.16 -26.58
C ASN A 633 -6.89 -10.68 -27.00
N ALA A 634 -7.20 -9.77 -26.09
CA ALA A 634 -7.27 -8.33 -26.35
C ALA A 634 -5.90 -7.62 -26.19
N SER A 635 -4.94 -8.21 -25.51
CA SER A 635 -3.66 -7.57 -25.15
C SER A 635 -2.82 -7.23 -26.39
N GLN A 636 -2.32 -6.00 -26.43
CA GLN A 636 -1.34 -5.51 -27.40
C GLN A 636 0.10 -5.53 -26.85
N ALA A 637 0.32 -6.12 -25.67
CA ALA A 637 1.63 -6.21 -25.03
C ALA A 637 2.59 -7.26 -25.64
N GLY A 638 2.36 -7.71 -26.90
CA GLY A 638 3.10 -8.80 -27.53
C GLY A 638 4.60 -8.55 -27.71
N GLU A 639 5.05 -7.30 -27.75
CA GLU A 639 6.47 -6.94 -27.77
C GLU A 639 7.15 -7.13 -26.39
N LEU A 640 6.38 -7.10 -25.30
CA LEU A 640 6.85 -7.21 -23.92
C LEU A 640 6.66 -8.62 -23.35
N ILE A 641 5.56 -9.30 -23.72
CA ILE A 641 5.16 -10.60 -23.20
C ILE A 641 4.80 -11.53 -24.38
N ASP A 642 5.38 -12.72 -24.43
CA ASP A 642 5.04 -13.74 -25.42
C ASP A 642 3.63 -14.30 -25.17
N ILE A 643 2.66 -13.88 -25.99
CA ILE A 643 1.25 -14.26 -25.88
C ILE A 643 1.06 -15.78 -26.05
N ALA A 644 1.87 -16.43 -26.91
CA ALA A 644 1.75 -17.86 -27.13
C ALA A 644 2.22 -18.66 -25.90
N ALA A 645 3.28 -18.20 -25.23
CA ALA A 645 3.75 -18.80 -23.98
C ALA A 645 2.70 -18.63 -22.86
N VAL A 646 2.02 -17.49 -22.79
CA VAL A 646 0.97 -17.28 -21.80
C VAL A 646 -0.24 -18.18 -22.03
N ARG A 647 -0.66 -18.36 -23.30
CA ARG A 647 -1.74 -19.30 -23.65
C ARG A 647 -1.40 -20.74 -23.29
N LEU A 648 -0.17 -21.17 -23.58
CA LEU A 648 0.32 -22.50 -23.18
C LEU A 648 0.27 -22.69 -21.65
N MET A 649 0.72 -21.70 -20.88
CA MET A 649 0.65 -21.75 -19.41
C MET A 649 -0.81 -21.86 -18.92
N LEU A 650 -1.76 -21.15 -19.56
CA LEU A 650 -3.18 -21.22 -19.20
C LEU A 650 -3.77 -22.60 -19.50
N ASP A 651 -3.46 -23.20 -20.67
CA ASP A 651 -3.92 -24.53 -21.05
C ASP A 651 -3.36 -25.62 -20.14
N GLU A 652 -2.09 -25.57 -19.80
CA GLU A 652 -1.46 -26.51 -18.84
C GLU A 652 -2.07 -26.36 -17.44
N HIS A 653 -2.35 -25.14 -16.99
CA HIS A 653 -3.00 -24.90 -15.70
C HIS A 653 -4.44 -25.43 -15.69
N ARG A 654 -5.19 -25.19 -16.77
CA ARG A 654 -6.59 -25.61 -16.92
C ARG A 654 -6.73 -27.13 -16.99
N SER A 655 -5.84 -27.81 -17.72
CA SER A 655 -5.80 -29.27 -17.78
C SER A 655 -5.32 -29.94 -16.48
N GLY A 656 -4.69 -29.17 -15.60
CA GLY A 656 -4.08 -29.70 -14.36
C GLY A 656 -2.68 -30.30 -14.56
N ALA A 657 -2.10 -30.17 -15.77
CA ALA A 657 -0.74 -30.64 -16.07
C ALA A 657 0.32 -29.93 -15.20
N SER A 658 0.14 -28.64 -14.96
CA SER A 658 0.99 -27.83 -14.07
C SER A 658 0.19 -26.75 -13.34
N ASP A 659 0.66 -26.33 -12.17
CA ASP A 659 0.12 -25.16 -11.49
C ASP A 659 0.86 -23.89 -11.91
N HIS A 660 0.22 -23.10 -12.77
CA HIS A 660 0.74 -21.83 -13.25
C HIS A 660 0.01 -20.62 -12.64
N SER A 661 -0.86 -20.82 -11.65
CA SER A 661 -1.77 -19.78 -11.15
C SER A 661 -1.06 -18.47 -10.79
N ARG A 662 0.07 -18.53 -10.09
CA ARG A 662 0.84 -17.35 -9.68
C ARG A 662 1.46 -16.63 -10.88
N ARG A 663 2.03 -17.38 -11.83
CA ARG A 663 2.63 -16.81 -13.05
C ARG A 663 1.60 -16.18 -13.96
N LEU A 664 0.50 -16.87 -14.19
CA LEU A 664 -0.64 -16.35 -14.95
C LEU A 664 -1.16 -15.06 -14.33
N TRP A 665 -1.36 -15.05 -13.01
CA TRP A 665 -1.82 -13.87 -12.32
C TRP A 665 -0.87 -12.69 -12.50
N THR A 666 0.45 -12.90 -12.37
CA THR A 666 1.48 -11.87 -12.60
C THR A 666 1.36 -11.27 -14.00
N VAL A 667 1.28 -12.11 -15.03
CA VAL A 667 1.21 -11.65 -16.42
C VAL A 667 -0.14 -10.98 -16.74
N LEU A 668 -1.24 -11.52 -16.24
CA LEU A 668 -2.59 -10.97 -16.48
C LEU A 668 -2.78 -9.58 -15.87
N ILE A 669 -2.25 -9.36 -14.64
CA ILE A 669 -2.27 -8.03 -14.03
C ILE A 669 -1.40 -7.05 -14.83
N PHE A 670 -0.25 -7.47 -15.34
CA PHE A 670 0.57 -6.65 -16.24
C PHE A 670 -0.19 -6.29 -17.53
N MET A 671 -0.81 -7.27 -18.20
CA MET A 671 -1.58 -7.04 -19.42
C MET A 671 -2.73 -6.06 -19.17
N LEU A 672 -3.44 -6.21 -18.06
CA LEU A 672 -4.53 -5.29 -17.70
C LEU A 672 -4.00 -3.88 -17.42
N TRP A 673 -2.87 -3.76 -16.69
CA TRP A 673 -2.22 -2.47 -16.47
C TRP A 673 -1.80 -1.82 -17.79
N HIS A 674 -1.21 -2.59 -18.70
CA HIS A 674 -0.78 -2.12 -20.02
C HIS A 674 -1.98 -1.64 -20.85
N ALA A 675 -3.09 -2.38 -20.82
CA ALA A 675 -4.34 -2.01 -21.49
C ALA A 675 -4.94 -0.69 -20.97
N ILE A 676 -4.76 -0.40 -19.66
CA ILE A 676 -5.27 0.84 -19.03
C ILE A 676 -4.35 2.03 -19.30
N PHE A 677 -3.03 1.88 -19.05
CA PHE A 677 -2.09 3.02 -18.97
C PHE A 677 -1.23 3.22 -20.22
N VAL A 678 -1.15 2.23 -21.11
CA VAL A 678 -0.32 2.31 -22.32
C VAL A 678 -1.18 2.24 -23.59
N GLU A 679 -2.06 1.25 -23.68
CA GLU A 679 -2.95 1.07 -24.85
C GLU A 679 -4.19 1.97 -24.80
N HIS A 680 -4.63 2.36 -23.60
CA HIS A 680 -5.88 3.09 -23.33
C HIS A 680 -7.14 2.39 -23.89
N THR A 681 -7.07 1.05 -24.06
CA THR A 681 -8.17 0.22 -24.58
C THR A 681 -9.18 -0.17 -23.50
N VAL A 682 -8.77 -0.20 -22.24
CA VAL A 682 -9.63 -0.42 -21.08
C VAL A 682 -9.80 0.89 -20.29
N LYS A 683 -11.04 1.36 -20.20
CA LYS A 683 -11.42 2.52 -19.39
C LYS A 683 -12.17 2.04 -18.15
N PRO A 684 -11.53 2.01 -16.98
CA PRO A 684 -12.18 1.58 -15.76
C PRO A 684 -13.35 2.50 -15.41
N GLN A 685 -14.44 1.92 -14.94
CA GLN A 685 -15.50 2.70 -14.32
C GLN A 685 -15.08 3.01 -12.90
N ILE A 686 -14.72 4.27 -12.66
CA ILE A 686 -14.33 4.74 -11.33
C ILE A 686 -15.61 5.13 -10.60
N ASN A 687 -15.99 4.32 -9.64
CA ASN A 687 -17.10 4.63 -8.76
C ASN A 687 -16.57 5.56 -7.66
N GLU A 688 -16.77 6.86 -7.82
CA GLU A 688 -16.53 7.78 -6.71
C GLU A 688 -17.39 7.37 -5.51
N PRO A 689 -16.80 7.10 -4.35
CA PRO A 689 -17.55 6.67 -3.19
C PRO A 689 -18.42 7.84 -2.66
N HIS A 690 -19.70 7.85 -3.01
CA HIS A 690 -20.70 8.66 -2.35
C HIS A 690 -21.08 7.99 -1.03
N TYR A 691 -20.39 8.33 0.06
CA TYR A 691 -20.80 7.88 1.40
C TYR A 691 -21.42 9.06 2.15
N PRO A 692 -22.74 9.01 2.46
CA PRO A 692 -23.30 9.88 3.47
C PRO A 692 -22.66 9.51 4.81
N VAL A 693 -21.90 10.42 5.38
CA VAL A 693 -21.38 10.24 6.76
C VAL A 693 -22.59 10.35 7.68
N GLN A 694 -22.99 9.23 8.28
CA GLN A 694 -23.84 9.30 9.48
C GLN A 694 -22.93 9.82 10.61
N ILE A 695 -23.23 11.05 11.04
CA ILE A 695 -22.61 11.73 12.18
C ILE A 695 -22.99 11.01 13.48
#